data_3ac20bc4d17ef8f88c47ec77266107a1
#
_entry.id   3ac20bc4d17ef8f88c47ec77266107a1
#
_cell.length_a   1.000
_cell.length_b   1.000
_cell.length_c   1.000
_cell.angle_alpha   90.00
_cell.angle_beta   90.00
_cell.angle_gamma   90.00
#
_symmetry.space_group_name_H-M   'P 1'
#
loop_
_entity.id
_entity.type
_entity.pdbx_description
1 polymer ?
#
loop_
_entity_poly.entity_id
_entity_poly.type
_entity_poly.pdbx_seq_one_letter_code
_entity_poly.pdbx_strand_id
1 'polypeptide(L)'
;MITKETIDKIFSAIRVEEIVGEYVQLKRAGSNYKGLSPFVDEKTPSFIVSPSKQIWKDFSSGKGGTAISFLMEIEGFSYPEALRYAAKKYGIEIEELKKDLTEEEKKAQTDKDLLYKIHEVANDFFQNQLYETEEGRNIGLSYFKERELKPETIKKFQLGYSPELKNAFTQYAVSKGYSKEILEKSGLSIFSEKSTEGIDRFRERVIFPIHGFSGRVLGFGGRILKSNTKTAKYLNSPETEIYHKSNVLYGLFQSKQAVSRENMCLLVEGYMDVVALHQSGIENVVASSGTSLTTEQIKLIKRLTENVTILFDGDAAGIKASFRSIDMLLAESMNIRILLFPEGHDPDSFARENSMEFVKNFIKENSKDFIDFKAEILLNEAENDPIKKAEAIRDIVKSVAHVDNGLKQEIYLKQIATQFGLTERNLFDELQVQKQILKGQSQSQPKSKLEIVPKTEEKPFADSDKTAGLLVLEEKLVELMLKYGDRILTRRDSENNSYQTTVIEEIIHHFQEDECEILTETNRKIIEEIQQGLEQNEIRLGNFFFGLMDEDISGKIADALVENYETSDWKKFNIYFRTEDEVLDKVVRDVILRHKREYVLKMIEDLKKSLDETEEKAEMYEQIVRLNQLKSKIDQKLFRIL
;
A
#
# COMPACT_ATOMS: atom_id res chain seq x y z
N MET A 1 -23.42 11.46 9.89
CA MET A 1 -22.32 10.85 10.72
C MET A 1 -22.75 9.43 11.00
N ILE A 2 -21.87 8.44 10.77
CA ILE A 2 -22.17 7.02 11.02
C ILE A 2 -22.41 6.83 12.54
N THR A 3 -23.42 6.06 12.91
CA THR A 3 -23.73 5.82 14.33
C THR A 3 -22.64 4.99 15.01
N LYS A 4 -22.43 5.18 16.31
CA LYS A 4 -21.46 4.40 17.10
C LYS A 4 -21.74 2.89 17.01
N GLU A 5 -23.02 2.50 17.05
CA GLU A 5 -23.45 1.10 16.91
C GLU A 5 -23.04 0.49 15.56
N THR A 6 -23.15 1.26 14.46
CA THR A 6 -22.71 0.82 13.14
C THR A 6 -21.19 0.70 13.08
N ILE A 7 -20.46 1.65 13.67
CA ILE A 7 -19.00 1.60 13.77
C ILE A 7 -18.56 0.34 14.52
N ASP A 8 -19.16 0.05 15.67
CA ASP A 8 -18.85 -1.13 16.49
C ASP A 8 -19.16 -2.44 15.74
N LYS A 9 -20.27 -2.50 14.98
CA LYS A 9 -20.61 -3.63 14.11
C LYS A 9 -19.54 -3.84 13.02
N ILE A 10 -19.05 -2.75 12.39
CA ILE A 10 -18.01 -2.82 11.38
C ILE A 10 -16.71 -3.35 11.98
N PHE A 11 -16.24 -2.79 13.11
CA PHE A 11 -15.02 -3.25 13.77
C PHE A 11 -15.11 -4.70 14.26
N SER A 12 -16.27 -5.16 14.66
CA SER A 12 -16.48 -6.56 15.07
C SER A 12 -16.44 -7.55 13.89
N ALA A 13 -16.89 -7.12 12.71
CA ALA A 13 -16.98 -7.96 11.52
C ALA A 13 -15.72 -7.96 10.67
N ILE A 14 -15.01 -6.81 10.60
CA ILE A 14 -13.84 -6.63 9.73
C ILE A 14 -12.68 -7.53 10.17
N ARG A 15 -11.98 -8.12 9.20
CA ARG A 15 -10.78 -8.91 9.41
C ARG A 15 -9.60 -8.23 8.71
N VAL A 16 -8.58 -7.88 9.48
CA VAL A 16 -7.40 -7.16 8.96
C VAL A 16 -6.69 -7.97 7.87
N GLU A 17 -6.56 -9.28 8.06
CA GLU A 17 -5.94 -10.18 7.09
C GLU A 17 -6.71 -10.28 5.77
N GLU A 18 -8.04 -10.13 5.79
CA GLU A 18 -8.87 -10.13 4.58
C GLU A 18 -8.78 -8.80 3.84
N ILE A 19 -8.79 -7.68 4.56
CA ILE A 19 -8.65 -6.35 3.96
C ILE A 19 -7.27 -6.19 3.36
N VAL A 20 -6.21 -6.47 4.13
CA VAL A 20 -4.83 -6.34 3.66
C VAL A 20 -4.52 -7.33 2.54
N GLY A 21 -5.06 -8.56 2.62
CA GLY A 21 -4.85 -9.59 1.59
C GLY A 21 -5.41 -9.25 0.21
N GLU A 22 -6.27 -8.23 0.10
CA GLU A 22 -6.69 -7.69 -1.21
C GLU A 22 -5.60 -6.86 -1.90
N TYR A 23 -4.64 -6.33 -1.12
CA TYR A 23 -3.63 -5.38 -1.57
C TYR A 23 -2.21 -5.96 -1.56
N VAL A 24 -1.96 -6.93 -0.68
CA VAL A 24 -0.64 -7.48 -0.42
C VAL A 24 -0.72 -9.00 -0.43
N GLN A 25 0.20 -9.66 -1.12
CA GLN A 25 0.34 -11.11 -1.05
C GLN A 25 0.88 -11.51 0.32
N LEU A 26 -0.01 -12.02 1.17
CA LEU A 26 0.32 -12.43 2.53
C LEU A 26 0.73 -13.90 2.59
N LYS A 27 1.89 -14.20 3.19
CA LYS A 27 2.36 -15.55 3.50
C LYS A 27 2.29 -15.79 5.01
N ARG A 28 1.81 -16.95 5.43
CA ARG A 28 1.70 -17.29 6.85
C ARG A 28 3.09 -17.39 7.49
N ALA A 29 3.25 -16.73 8.63
CA ALA A 29 4.47 -16.75 9.45
C ALA A 29 4.05 -16.91 10.92
N GLY A 30 4.02 -18.17 11.37
CA GLY A 30 3.51 -18.53 12.70
C GLY A 30 2.04 -18.19 12.89
N SER A 31 1.71 -17.39 13.90
CA SER A 31 0.37 -16.87 14.20
C SER A 31 0.01 -15.64 13.34
N ASN A 32 1.00 -15.01 12.71
CA ASN A 32 0.86 -13.81 11.92
C ASN A 32 0.97 -14.11 10.42
N TYR A 33 0.78 -13.07 9.59
CA TYR A 33 1.10 -13.08 8.17
C TYR A 33 2.20 -12.07 7.88
N LYS A 34 3.02 -12.35 6.85
CA LYS A 34 4.05 -11.44 6.33
C LYS A 34 3.87 -11.21 4.84
N GLY A 35 4.18 -9.99 4.39
CA GLY A 35 4.20 -9.59 2.98
C GLY A 35 5.24 -8.51 2.73
N LEU A 36 5.41 -8.13 1.46
CA LEU A 36 6.18 -6.94 1.10
C LEU A 36 5.38 -5.68 1.45
N SER A 37 6.08 -4.62 1.84
CA SER A 37 5.44 -3.33 2.11
C SER A 37 4.70 -2.81 0.89
N PRO A 38 3.43 -2.37 1.01
CA PRO A 38 2.74 -1.67 -0.04
C PRO A 38 3.09 -0.17 -0.10
N PHE A 39 3.87 0.35 0.86
CA PHE A 39 4.18 1.76 1.03
C PHE A 39 5.62 2.10 0.62
N VAL A 40 6.55 1.13 0.74
CA VAL A 40 7.98 1.28 0.46
C VAL A 40 8.45 0.14 -0.43
N ASP A 41 9.33 0.43 -1.37
CA ASP A 41 9.93 -0.59 -2.24
C ASP A 41 10.98 -1.39 -1.46
N GLU A 42 10.73 -2.69 -1.29
CA GLU A 42 11.61 -3.59 -0.53
C GLU A 42 11.70 -4.98 -1.16
N LYS A 43 12.81 -5.67 -0.89
CA LYS A 43 13.04 -7.04 -1.39
C LYS A 43 12.76 -8.12 -0.32
N THR A 44 12.75 -7.72 0.95
CA THR A 44 12.55 -8.63 2.09
C THR A 44 11.24 -8.27 2.79
N PRO A 45 10.32 -9.23 3.00
CA PRO A 45 9.05 -8.94 3.65
C PRO A 45 9.21 -8.34 5.04
N SER A 46 8.77 -7.09 5.22
CA SER A 46 8.76 -6.38 6.51
C SER A 46 7.35 -6.01 7.00
N PHE A 47 6.34 -6.22 6.15
CA PHE A 47 4.96 -5.95 6.47
C PHE A 47 4.33 -7.12 7.22
N ILE A 48 3.85 -6.89 8.45
CA ILE A 48 3.27 -7.93 9.32
C ILE A 48 1.80 -7.63 9.57
N VAL A 49 0.98 -8.67 9.51
CA VAL A 49 -0.45 -8.63 9.88
C VAL A 49 -0.70 -9.61 11.00
N SER A 50 -1.32 -9.15 12.08
CA SER A 50 -1.67 -9.95 13.26
C SER A 50 -3.19 -10.16 13.35
N PRO A 51 -3.71 -11.34 12.94
CA PRO A 51 -5.15 -11.63 13.01
C PRO A 51 -5.68 -11.64 14.44
N SER A 52 -4.89 -12.13 15.41
CA SER A 52 -5.30 -12.19 16.81
C SER A 52 -5.51 -10.83 17.44
N LYS A 53 -4.75 -9.82 17.00
CA LYS A 53 -4.81 -8.44 17.49
C LYS A 53 -5.60 -7.50 16.56
N GLN A 54 -5.96 -7.96 15.36
CA GLN A 54 -6.65 -7.20 14.31
C GLN A 54 -5.90 -5.93 13.88
N ILE A 55 -4.56 -6.01 13.79
CA ILE A 55 -3.68 -4.91 13.42
C ILE A 55 -2.64 -5.34 12.38
N TRP A 56 -2.10 -4.35 11.70
CA TRP A 56 -0.96 -4.48 10.81
C TRP A 56 0.18 -3.55 11.23
N LYS A 57 1.40 -3.89 10.85
CA LYS A 57 2.60 -3.07 11.02
C LYS A 57 3.52 -3.22 9.83
N ASP A 58 3.99 -2.11 9.29
CA ASP A 58 5.03 -2.03 8.29
C ASP A 58 6.31 -1.50 8.92
N PHE A 59 7.30 -2.37 9.09
CA PHE A 59 8.57 -2.00 9.72
C PHE A 59 9.49 -1.19 8.81
N SER A 60 9.26 -1.19 7.49
CA SER A 60 10.05 -0.41 6.54
C SER A 60 9.63 1.05 6.48
N SER A 61 8.32 1.33 6.56
CA SER A 61 7.78 2.69 6.56
C SER A 61 7.51 3.26 7.96
N GLY A 62 7.54 2.40 9.02
CA GLY A 62 7.15 2.77 10.37
C GLY A 62 5.63 2.87 10.59
N LYS A 63 4.81 2.69 9.55
CA LYS A 63 3.34 2.79 9.63
C LYS A 63 2.70 1.55 10.25
N GLY A 64 1.53 1.74 10.89
CA GLY A 64 0.78 0.62 11.46
C GLY A 64 -0.61 1.04 11.91
N GLY A 65 -1.47 0.05 12.21
CA GLY A 65 -2.82 0.32 12.71
C GLY A 65 -3.82 -0.79 12.46
N THR A 66 -5.11 -0.45 12.35
CA THR A 66 -6.22 -1.36 12.09
C THR A 66 -6.51 -1.53 10.60
N ALA A 67 -7.45 -2.41 10.25
CA ALA A 67 -7.93 -2.54 8.87
C ALA A 67 -8.48 -1.22 8.30
N ILE A 68 -9.12 -0.40 9.12
CA ILE A 68 -9.65 0.91 8.70
C ILE A 68 -8.50 1.88 8.41
N SER A 69 -7.49 1.98 9.30
CA SER A 69 -6.33 2.83 9.05
C SER A 69 -5.52 2.38 7.83
N PHE A 70 -5.46 1.06 7.57
CA PHE A 70 -4.84 0.54 6.35
C PHE A 70 -5.54 1.06 5.08
N LEU A 71 -6.88 1.02 5.06
CA LEU A 71 -7.65 1.57 3.94
C LEU A 71 -7.45 3.07 3.76
N MET A 72 -7.36 3.82 4.86
CA MET A 72 -7.06 5.26 4.81
C MET A 72 -5.69 5.52 4.20
N GLU A 73 -4.66 4.76 4.58
CA GLU A 73 -3.29 4.91 4.10
C GLU A 73 -3.11 4.49 2.63
N ILE A 74 -3.66 3.33 2.25
CA ILE A 74 -3.41 2.75 0.93
C ILE A 74 -4.27 3.38 -0.17
N GLU A 75 -5.50 3.79 0.16
CA GLU A 75 -6.49 4.34 -0.78
C GLU A 75 -6.67 5.84 -0.63
N GLY A 76 -6.10 6.44 0.42
CA GLY A 76 -6.34 7.83 0.77
C GLY A 76 -7.79 8.10 1.17
N PHE A 77 -8.47 7.12 1.74
CA PHE A 77 -9.83 7.30 2.26
C PHE A 77 -9.84 8.21 3.47
N SER A 78 -10.88 9.04 3.60
CA SER A 78 -11.25 9.58 4.90
C SER A 78 -11.83 8.46 5.77
N TYR A 79 -11.81 8.62 7.07
CA TYR A 79 -12.33 7.63 8.01
C TYR A 79 -13.77 7.19 7.73
N PRO A 80 -14.74 8.09 7.45
CA PRO A 80 -16.09 7.67 7.08
C PRO A 80 -16.14 6.87 5.78
N GLU A 81 -15.24 7.13 4.83
CA GLU A 81 -15.18 6.38 3.57
C GLU A 81 -14.59 5.00 3.75
N ALA A 82 -13.54 4.86 4.58
CA ALA A 82 -12.99 3.56 4.94
C ALA A 82 -14.05 2.69 5.65
N LEU A 83 -14.84 3.28 6.54
CA LEU A 83 -15.97 2.59 7.19
C LEU A 83 -17.05 2.17 6.18
N ARG A 84 -17.43 3.04 5.22
CA ARG A 84 -18.40 2.69 4.18
C ARG A 84 -17.90 1.58 3.27
N TYR A 85 -16.62 1.61 2.91
CA TYR A 85 -15.99 0.54 2.15
C TYR A 85 -16.07 -0.80 2.89
N ALA A 86 -15.66 -0.80 4.16
CA ALA A 86 -15.72 -1.99 5.01
C ALA A 86 -17.16 -2.50 5.17
N ALA A 87 -18.10 -1.61 5.48
CA ALA A 87 -19.53 -1.96 5.62
C ALA A 87 -20.08 -2.60 4.34
N LYS A 88 -19.80 -2.02 3.17
CA LYS A 88 -20.22 -2.57 1.87
C LYS A 88 -19.63 -3.97 1.63
N LYS A 89 -18.35 -4.18 1.97
CA LYS A 89 -17.68 -5.47 1.81
C LYS A 89 -18.28 -6.56 2.68
N TYR A 90 -18.59 -6.23 3.93
CA TYR A 90 -19.15 -7.18 4.90
C TYR A 90 -20.69 -7.20 4.94
N GLY A 91 -21.38 -6.49 4.03
CA GLY A 91 -22.84 -6.46 3.94
C GLY A 91 -23.54 -5.80 5.12
N ILE A 92 -22.89 -4.83 5.77
CA ILE A 92 -23.41 -4.12 6.93
C ILE A 92 -24.16 -2.88 6.46
N GLU A 93 -25.45 -2.76 6.84
CA GLU A 93 -26.22 -1.53 6.61
C GLU A 93 -25.71 -0.40 7.49
N ILE A 94 -25.51 0.78 6.88
CA ILE A 94 -25.01 1.96 7.57
C ILE A 94 -26.17 2.82 8.03
N GLU A 95 -26.31 2.96 9.33
CA GLU A 95 -27.21 3.94 9.92
C GLU A 95 -26.49 5.27 10.08
N GLU A 96 -26.95 6.30 9.34
CA GLU A 96 -26.40 7.65 9.43
C GLU A 96 -27.36 8.58 10.13
N LEU A 97 -26.88 9.26 11.18
CA LEU A 97 -27.57 10.40 11.76
C LEU A 97 -27.57 11.53 10.72
N LYS A 98 -28.73 11.94 10.24
CA LYS A 98 -28.90 13.16 9.44
C LYS A 98 -28.51 14.36 10.29
N LYS A 99 -27.25 14.77 10.24
CA LYS A 99 -26.84 16.10 10.65
C LYS A 99 -26.94 16.98 9.42
N ASP A 100 -27.73 18.03 9.48
CA ASP A 100 -27.61 19.14 8.54
C ASP A 100 -26.21 19.70 8.73
N LEU A 101 -25.32 19.39 7.78
CA LEU A 101 -23.96 19.93 7.73
C LEU A 101 -24.07 21.44 7.62
N THR A 102 -23.44 22.19 8.51
CA THR A 102 -23.33 23.63 8.42
C THR A 102 -22.59 24.04 7.15
N GLU A 103 -22.86 25.23 6.63
CA GLU A 103 -22.21 25.75 5.40
C GLU A 103 -20.67 25.76 5.50
N GLU A 104 -20.13 25.84 6.70
CA GLU A 104 -18.69 25.79 6.98
C GLU A 104 -18.09 24.37 6.87
N GLU A 105 -18.81 23.36 7.28
CA GLU A 105 -18.39 21.95 7.13
C GLU A 105 -18.45 21.50 5.65
N LYS A 106 -19.34 22.08 4.85
CA LYS A 106 -19.36 21.87 3.38
C LYS A 106 -18.14 22.48 2.68
N LYS A 107 -17.61 23.59 3.19
CA LYS A 107 -16.38 24.24 2.68
C LYS A 107 -15.09 23.52 3.07
N ALA A 108 -15.09 22.74 4.13
CA ALA A 108 -13.94 21.95 4.58
C ALA A 108 -13.73 20.65 3.79
N GLN A 109 -14.58 20.35 2.80
CA GLN A 109 -14.41 19.19 1.93
C GLN A 109 -13.25 19.45 0.98
N THR A 110 -12.20 18.63 1.03
CA THR A 110 -11.02 18.83 0.18
C THR A 110 -11.39 18.72 -1.31
N ASP A 111 -10.75 19.50 -2.17
CA ASP A 111 -10.92 19.43 -3.64
C ASP A 111 -10.83 18.00 -4.16
N LYS A 112 -9.98 17.18 -3.55
CA LYS A 112 -9.82 15.75 -3.87
C LYS A 112 -11.10 14.94 -3.66
N ASP A 113 -11.85 15.17 -2.57
CA ASP A 113 -13.13 14.49 -2.32
C ASP A 113 -14.19 14.91 -3.35
N LEU A 114 -14.17 16.18 -3.75
CA LEU A 114 -15.05 16.69 -4.81
C LEU A 114 -14.70 16.08 -6.16
N LEU A 115 -13.42 15.86 -6.45
CA LEU A 115 -12.99 15.18 -7.67
C LEU A 115 -13.48 13.73 -7.72
N TYR A 116 -13.39 12.97 -6.64
CA TYR A 116 -13.97 11.61 -6.60
C TYR A 116 -15.48 11.63 -6.83
N LYS A 117 -16.20 12.53 -6.15
CA LYS A 117 -17.67 12.64 -6.29
C LYS A 117 -18.09 12.99 -7.70
N ILE A 118 -17.43 13.94 -8.36
CA ILE A 118 -17.78 14.32 -9.72
C ILE A 118 -17.51 13.19 -10.73
N HIS A 119 -16.48 12.35 -10.49
CA HIS A 119 -16.23 11.18 -11.33
C HIS A 119 -17.31 10.09 -11.14
N GLU A 120 -17.80 9.87 -9.90
CA GLU A 120 -18.96 9.00 -9.65
C GLU A 120 -20.22 9.52 -10.37
N VAL A 121 -20.50 10.82 -10.25
CA VAL A 121 -21.64 11.46 -10.94
C VAL A 121 -21.51 11.36 -12.46
N ALA A 122 -20.29 11.49 -13.00
CA ALA A 122 -20.04 11.31 -14.44
C ALA A 122 -20.25 9.85 -14.87
N ASN A 123 -19.81 8.90 -14.05
CA ASN A 123 -20.01 7.48 -14.30
C ASN A 123 -21.50 7.11 -14.37
N ASP A 124 -22.29 7.58 -13.39
CA ASP A 124 -23.74 7.39 -13.37
C ASP A 124 -24.40 8.05 -14.56
N PHE A 125 -23.96 9.26 -14.93
CA PHE A 125 -24.47 9.97 -16.10
C PHE A 125 -24.22 9.18 -17.39
N PHE A 126 -23.00 8.68 -17.64
CA PHE A 126 -22.68 7.94 -18.85
C PHE A 126 -23.39 6.59 -18.92
N GLN A 127 -23.61 5.91 -17.79
CA GLN A 127 -24.43 4.70 -17.74
C GLN A 127 -25.90 5.01 -18.04
N ASN A 128 -26.46 6.06 -17.45
CA ASN A 128 -27.83 6.49 -17.73
C ASN A 128 -28.00 6.90 -19.21
N GLN A 129 -27.03 7.61 -19.77
CA GLN A 129 -27.04 7.92 -21.20
C GLN A 129 -27.10 6.65 -22.06
N LEU A 130 -26.35 5.61 -21.71
CA LEU A 130 -26.32 4.34 -22.44
C LEU A 130 -27.69 3.63 -22.46
N TYR A 131 -28.37 3.60 -21.30
CA TYR A 131 -29.59 2.79 -21.16
C TYR A 131 -30.90 3.57 -21.37
N GLU A 132 -30.95 4.84 -20.95
CA GLU A 132 -32.21 5.59 -20.89
C GLU A 132 -32.44 6.47 -22.11
N THR A 133 -31.41 6.80 -22.89
CA THR A 133 -31.57 7.64 -24.10
C THR A 133 -31.70 6.80 -25.36
N GLU A 134 -32.40 7.35 -26.37
CA GLU A 134 -32.54 6.73 -27.69
C GLU A 134 -31.18 6.65 -28.40
N GLU A 135 -30.38 7.73 -28.35
CA GLU A 135 -29.02 7.79 -28.89
C GLU A 135 -28.12 6.73 -28.26
N GLY A 136 -28.11 6.61 -26.91
CA GLY A 136 -27.31 5.63 -26.17
C GLY A 136 -27.67 4.20 -26.54
N ARG A 137 -28.98 3.89 -26.68
CA ARG A 137 -29.43 2.55 -27.09
C ARG A 137 -29.06 2.23 -28.52
N ASN A 138 -29.29 3.17 -29.45
CA ASN A 138 -29.11 2.94 -30.89
C ASN A 138 -27.62 2.93 -31.29
N ILE A 139 -26.77 3.66 -30.61
CA ILE A 139 -25.32 3.78 -30.91
C ILE A 139 -24.48 3.02 -29.91
N GLY A 140 -24.54 3.38 -28.63
CA GLY A 140 -23.66 2.83 -27.59
C GLY A 140 -23.94 1.35 -27.31
N LEU A 141 -25.19 0.98 -27.01
CA LEU A 141 -25.59 -0.40 -26.77
C LEU A 141 -25.45 -1.28 -28.02
N SER A 142 -25.74 -0.74 -29.19
CA SER A 142 -25.56 -1.47 -30.47
C SER A 142 -24.09 -1.83 -30.68
N TYR A 143 -23.16 -0.90 -30.41
CA TYR A 143 -21.74 -1.19 -30.48
C TYR A 143 -21.31 -2.33 -29.53
N PHE A 144 -21.78 -2.32 -28.28
CA PHE A 144 -21.46 -3.39 -27.33
C PHE A 144 -22.10 -4.72 -27.74
N LYS A 145 -23.29 -4.71 -28.35
CA LYS A 145 -23.92 -5.91 -28.90
C LYS A 145 -23.18 -6.45 -30.13
N GLU A 146 -22.70 -5.59 -31.02
CA GLU A 146 -21.86 -5.98 -32.18
C GLU A 146 -20.55 -6.62 -31.71
N ARG A 147 -20.07 -6.22 -30.53
CA ARG A 147 -18.92 -6.83 -29.83
C ARG A 147 -19.30 -8.03 -28.96
N GLU A 148 -20.55 -8.50 -29.06
CA GLU A 148 -21.09 -9.66 -28.34
C GLU A 148 -21.00 -9.56 -26.80
N LEU A 149 -20.95 -8.32 -26.26
CA LEU A 149 -20.92 -8.11 -24.81
C LEU A 149 -22.29 -8.38 -24.17
N LYS A 150 -22.27 -9.18 -23.10
CA LYS A 150 -23.46 -9.49 -22.29
C LYS A 150 -23.81 -8.31 -21.37
N PRO A 151 -25.11 -8.14 -21.04
CA PRO A 151 -25.53 -7.07 -20.11
C PRO A 151 -24.81 -7.11 -18.76
N GLU A 152 -24.54 -8.32 -18.23
CA GLU A 152 -23.83 -8.51 -16.97
C GLU A 152 -22.40 -7.98 -17.04
N THR A 153 -21.72 -8.17 -18.17
CA THR A 153 -20.35 -7.69 -18.40
C THR A 153 -20.35 -6.16 -18.52
N ILE A 154 -21.28 -5.59 -19.30
CA ILE A 154 -21.43 -4.14 -19.42
C ILE A 154 -21.66 -3.50 -18.05
N LYS A 155 -22.50 -4.12 -17.21
CA LYS A 155 -22.78 -3.67 -15.85
C LYS A 155 -21.56 -3.86 -14.91
N LYS A 156 -20.85 -5.01 -14.99
CA LYS A 156 -19.67 -5.30 -14.17
C LYS A 156 -18.56 -4.26 -14.38
N PHE A 157 -18.35 -3.84 -15.64
CA PHE A 157 -17.37 -2.83 -16.01
C PHE A 157 -17.94 -1.40 -16.01
N GLN A 158 -19.23 -1.22 -15.70
CA GLN A 158 -19.92 0.08 -15.64
C GLN A 158 -19.78 0.88 -16.96
N LEU A 159 -19.79 0.17 -18.09
CA LEU A 159 -19.62 0.79 -19.40
C LEU A 159 -20.73 1.81 -19.67
N GLY A 160 -20.40 2.90 -20.35
CA GLY A 160 -21.30 4.01 -20.59
C GLY A 160 -21.25 4.56 -22.01
N TYR A 161 -22.03 5.62 -22.24
CA TYR A 161 -22.06 6.35 -23.50
C TYR A 161 -22.06 7.86 -23.23
N SER A 162 -21.28 8.61 -23.99
CA SER A 162 -21.29 10.07 -23.99
C SER A 162 -21.91 10.58 -25.28
N PRO A 163 -23.00 11.40 -25.21
CA PRO A 163 -23.80 11.80 -26.39
C PRO A 163 -23.08 12.83 -27.28
N GLU A 164 -23.68 13.14 -28.43
CA GLU A 164 -23.20 14.12 -29.41
C GLU A 164 -23.25 15.56 -28.87
N LEU A 165 -24.22 15.86 -28.01
CA LEU A 165 -24.41 17.21 -27.46
C LEU A 165 -23.12 17.73 -26.80
N LYS A 166 -22.73 18.95 -27.22
CA LYS A 166 -21.43 19.54 -26.92
C LYS A 166 -21.08 19.63 -25.42
N ASN A 167 -22.09 19.80 -24.56
CA ASN A 167 -21.94 20.07 -23.13
C ASN A 167 -23.00 19.35 -22.26
N ALA A 168 -23.42 18.16 -22.69
CA ALA A 168 -24.47 17.40 -22.01
C ALA A 168 -24.13 17.08 -20.56
N PHE A 169 -22.93 16.56 -20.30
CA PHE A 169 -22.44 16.30 -18.95
C PHE A 169 -22.21 17.59 -18.17
N THR A 170 -21.57 18.59 -18.80
CA THR A 170 -21.31 19.88 -18.16
C THR A 170 -22.59 20.53 -17.64
N GLN A 171 -23.65 20.57 -18.43
CA GLN A 171 -24.96 21.11 -18.01
C GLN A 171 -25.57 20.29 -16.88
N TYR A 172 -25.51 18.95 -16.99
CA TYR A 172 -25.99 18.05 -15.95
C TYR A 172 -25.27 18.28 -14.62
N ALA A 173 -23.95 18.35 -14.62
CA ALA A 173 -23.14 18.54 -13.43
C ALA A 173 -23.37 19.92 -12.77
N VAL A 174 -23.48 20.99 -13.58
CA VAL A 174 -23.83 22.33 -13.09
C VAL A 174 -25.24 22.33 -12.46
N SER A 175 -26.21 21.63 -13.05
CA SER A 175 -27.55 21.50 -12.45
C SER A 175 -27.55 20.77 -11.11
N LYS A 176 -26.53 19.94 -10.84
CA LYS A 176 -26.31 19.26 -9.56
C LYS A 176 -25.51 20.09 -8.55
N GLY A 177 -25.13 21.33 -8.92
CA GLY A 177 -24.45 22.28 -8.05
C GLY A 177 -22.92 22.22 -8.09
N TYR A 178 -22.32 21.51 -9.05
CA TYR A 178 -20.85 21.51 -9.21
C TYR A 178 -20.36 22.77 -9.90
N SER A 179 -19.29 23.35 -9.36
CA SER A 179 -18.68 24.55 -9.91
C SER A 179 -17.88 24.27 -11.19
N LYS A 180 -17.74 25.32 -12.03
CA LYS A 180 -16.92 25.21 -13.27
C LYS A 180 -15.46 24.85 -12.97
N GLU A 181 -14.91 25.33 -11.86
CA GLU A 181 -13.54 25.05 -11.43
C GLU A 181 -13.32 23.56 -11.16
N ILE A 182 -14.25 22.91 -10.45
CA ILE A 182 -14.17 21.46 -10.20
C ILE A 182 -14.32 20.67 -11.50
N LEU A 183 -15.21 21.09 -12.40
CA LEU A 183 -15.40 20.45 -13.70
C LEU A 183 -14.14 20.56 -14.57
N GLU A 184 -13.41 21.65 -14.51
CA GLU A 184 -12.16 21.85 -15.22
C GLU A 184 -11.02 21.03 -14.57
N LYS A 185 -10.88 21.09 -13.24
CA LYS A 185 -9.91 20.30 -12.48
C LYS A 185 -10.11 18.79 -12.67
N SER A 186 -11.35 18.32 -12.83
CA SER A 186 -11.66 16.92 -13.12
C SER A 186 -11.26 16.48 -14.53
N GLY A 187 -11.01 17.43 -15.44
CA GLY A 187 -10.73 17.16 -16.85
C GLY A 187 -11.92 16.62 -17.64
N LEU A 188 -13.15 16.67 -17.09
CA LEU A 188 -14.37 16.22 -17.77
C LEU A 188 -14.97 17.31 -18.66
N SER A 189 -14.75 18.58 -18.31
CA SER A 189 -15.22 19.74 -19.06
C SER A 189 -14.08 20.71 -19.36
N ILE A 190 -14.15 21.37 -20.50
CA ILE A 190 -13.17 22.36 -20.96
C ILE A 190 -13.87 23.71 -21.09
N PHE A 191 -13.37 24.71 -20.42
CA PHE A 191 -13.87 26.09 -20.50
C PHE A 191 -12.86 26.97 -21.23
N SER A 192 -13.35 27.91 -22.01
CA SER A 192 -12.54 28.89 -22.73
C SER A 192 -13.33 30.19 -22.95
N GLU A 193 -12.65 31.28 -23.32
CA GLU A 193 -13.32 32.55 -23.67
C GLU A 193 -14.40 32.39 -24.78
N LYS A 194 -14.17 31.44 -25.70
CA LYS A 194 -15.10 31.11 -26.79
C LYS A 194 -16.20 30.11 -26.38
N SER A 195 -16.10 29.49 -25.23
CA SER A 195 -17.03 28.48 -24.71
C SER A 195 -17.19 28.60 -23.19
N THR A 196 -17.89 29.64 -22.77
CA THR A 196 -18.17 29.95 -21.35
C THR A 196 -19.15 28.98 -20.70
N GLU A 197 -19.95 28.26 -21.52
CA GLU A 197 -20.86 27.20 -21.07
C GLU A 197 -20.17 25.85 -20.92
N GLY A 198 -18.90 25.74 -21.32
CA GLY A 198 -18.11 24.53 -21.28
C GLY A 198 -18.32 23.60 -22.49
N ILE A 199 -17.38 22.72 -22.68
CA ILE A 199 -17.41 21.64 -23.70
C ILE A 199 -17.02 20.35 -22.97
N ASP A 200 -17.82 19.30 -23.15
CA ASP A 200 -17.50 17.98 -22.63
C ASP A 200 -16.25 17.42 -23.31
N ARG A 201 -15.33 16.86 -22.53
CA ARG A 201 -14.15 16.20 -23.06
C ARG A 201 -14.50 14.98 -23.90
N PHE A 202 -15.44 14.18 -23.42
CA PHE A 202 -15.93 12.99 -24.12
C PHE A 202 -17.23 13.33 -24.84
N ARG A 203 -17.27 13.05 -26.14
CA ARG A 203 -18.46 13.25 -26.99
C ARG A 203 -18.51 12.17 -28.05
N GLU A 204 -19.70 11.65 -28.34
CA GLU A 204 -19.93 10.59 -29.34
C GLU A 204 -19.02 9.38 -29.12
N ARG A 205 -18.86 8.98 -27.83
CA ARG A 205 -17.95 7.91 -27.45
C ARG A 205 -18.62 6.90 -26.53
N VAL A 206 -18.30 5.63 -26.73
CA VAL A 206 -18.49 4.64 -25.66
C VAL A 206 -17.43 4.86 -24.60
N ILE A 207 -17.84 4.72 -23.34
CA ILE A 207 -17.04 5.10 -22.16
C ILE A 207 -16.65 3.85 -21.38
N PHE A 208 -15.38 3.81 -20.99
CA PHE A 208 -14.75 2.80 -20.17
C PHE A 208 -14.29 3.47 -18.88
N PRO A 209 -14.98 3.29 -17.75
CA PRO A 209 -14.55 3.86 -16.48
C PRO A 209 -13.24 3.19 -16.00
N ILE A 210 -12.29 4.01 -15.60
CA ILE A 210 -10.99 3.55 -15.07
C ILE A 210 -11.07 3.60 -13.56
N HIS A 211 -11.02 2.41 -12.95
CA HIS A 211 -11.14 2.26 -11.50
C HIS A 211 -9.77 2.22 -10.84
N GLY A 212 -9.64 2.84 -9.68
CA GLY A 212 -8.54 2.60 -8.75
C GLY A 212 -8.65 1.22 -8.11
N PHE A 213 -7.67 0.89 -7.28
CA PHE A 213 -7.61 -0.42 -6.61
C PHE A 213 -8.84 -0.69 -5.71
N SER A 214 -9.41 0.36 -5.09
CA SER A 214 -10.64 0.31 -4.26
C SER A 214 -11.93 0.19 -5.05
N GLY A 215 -11.91 0.42 -6.36
CA GLY A 215 -13.10 0.48 -7.20
C GLY A 215 -13.70 1.88 -7.36
N ARG A 216 -13.06 2.93 -6.84
CA ARG A 216 -13.43 4.31 -7.16
C ARG A 216 -13.09 4.62 -8.61
N VAL A 217 -13.95 5.38 -9.27
CA VAL A 217 -13.68 5.87 -10.62
C VAL A 217 -12.70 7.04 -10.56
N LEU A 218 -11.54 6.85 -11.17
CA LEU A 218 -10.46 7.84 -11.22
C LEU A 218 -10.47 8.66 -12.51
N GLY A 219 -10.98 8.07 -13.59
CA GLY A 219 -11.00 8.65 -14.92
C GLY A 219 -11.78 7.80 -15.90
N PHE A 220 -11.68 8.13 -17.17
CA PHE A 220 -12.40 7.46 -18.24
C PHE A 220 -11.53 7.28 -19.47
N GLY A 221 -11.73 6.18 -20.18
CA GLY A 221 -11.36 6.00 -21.57
C GLY A 221 -12.58 6.14 -22.45
N GLY A 222 -12.46 6.81 -23.58
CA GLY A 222 -13.57 7.00 -24.52
C GLY A 222 -13.19 6.59 -25.93
N ARG A 223 -13.91 5.62 -26.54
CA ARG A 223 -13.70 5.19 -27.92
C ARG A 223 -14.73 5.85 -28.84
N ILE A 224 -14.27 6.54 -29.89
CA ILE A 224 -15.16 7.09 -30.93
C ILE A 224 -15.65 5.97 -31.85
N LEU A 225 -16.93 6.03 -32.24
CA LEU A 225 -17.54 5.01 -33.09
C LEU A 225 -17.61 5.43 -34.56
N LYS A 226 -17.56 6.74 -34.87
CA LYS A 226 -17.57 7.27 -36.23
C LYS A 226 -16.25 6.95 -36.93
N SER A 227 -16.31 6.32 -38.11
CA SER A 227 -15.17 6.16 -39.03
C SER A 227 -14.90 7.49 -39.75
N ASN A 228 -13.62 7.75 -40.11
CA ASN A 228 -13.16 8.94 -40.85
C ASN A 228 -13.10 10.26 -40.06
N THR A 229 -12.93 10.26 -38.77
CA THR A 229 -12.67 11.47 -38.00
C THR A 229 -11.15 11.73 -37.89
N LYS A 230 -10.76 13.01 -37.91
CA LYS A 230 -9.37 13.42 -37.61
C LYS A 230 -8.99 13.28 -36.11
N THR A 231 -9.91 12.78 -35.30
CA THR A 231 -9.76 12.63 -33.86
C THR A 231 -9.24 11.24 -33.49
N ALA A 232 -8.48 11.14 -32.42
CA ALA A 232 -7.94 9.86 -31.93
C ALA A 232 -9.07 8.84 -31.64
N LYS A 233 -8.86 7.59 -32.08
CA LYS A 233 -9.80 6.47 -31.88
C LYS A 233 -10.13 6.29 -30.39
N TYR A 234 -9.12 6.31 -29.53
CA TYR A 234 -9.25 6.31 -28.07
C TYR A 234 -8.78 7.64 -27.48
N LEU A 235 -9.50 8.13 -26.49
CA LEU A 235 -9.19 9.32 -25.73
C LEU A 235 -9.30 8.97 -24.24
N ASN A 236 -8.28 9.29 -23.45
CA ASN A 236 -8.29 9.09 -22.01
C ASN A 236 -8.50 10.43 -21.27
N SER A 237 -8.92 10.33 -20.00
CA SER A 237 -8.87 11.47 -19.08
C SER A 237 -7.48 12.09 -19.06
N PRO A 238 -7.35 13.41 -18.85
CA PRO A 238 -6.05 14.03 -18.63
C PRO A 238 -5.53 13.65 -17.24
N GLU A 239 -4.27 13.94 -16.98
CA GLU A 239 -3.71 13.87 -15.62
C GLU A 239 -4.47 14.81 -14.69
N THR A 240 -4.84 14.33 -13.51
CA THR A 240 -5.52 15.09 -12.46
C THR A 240 -4.93 14.74 -11.10
N GLU A 241 -5.38 15.38 -10.03
CA GLU A 241 -4.94 15.06 -8.67
C GLU A 241 -5.25 13.62 -8.25
N ILE A 242 -6.31 13.02 -8.81
CA ILE A 242 -6.75 11.64 -8.50
C ILE A 242 -6.43 10.62 -9.59
N TYR A 243 -6.06 11.03 -10.78
CA TYR A 243 -5.79 10.17 -11.92
C TYR A 243 -4.41 10.42 -12.52
N HIS A 244 -3.53 9.46 -12.36
CA HIS A 244 -2.25 9.41 -13.03
C HIS A 244 -2.20 8.16 -13.90
N LYS A 245 -2.13 8.35 -15.20
CA LYS A 245 -2.17 7.25 -16.19
C LYS A 245 -1.06 6.22 -15.97
N SER A 246 0.10 6.67 -15.52
CA SER A 246 1.24 5.82 -15.17
C SER A 246 1.02 4.92 -13.96
N ASN A 247 0.02 5.23 -13.10
CA ASN A 247 -0.20 4.57 -11.81
C ASN A 247 -1.49 3.74 -11.79
N VAL A 248 -2.10 3.50 -12.95
CA VAL A 248 -3.38 2.79 -13.05
C VAL A 248 -3.30 1.71 -14.13
N LEU A 249 -3.90 0.55 -13.86
CA LEU A 249 -4.14 -0.51 -14.82
C LEU A 249 -5.65 -0.71 -14.99
N TYR A 250 -6.13 -0.70 -16.22
CA TYR A 250 -7.55 -0.97 -16.50
C TYR A 250 -7.90 -2.42 -16.17
N GLY A 251 -9.03 -2.62 -15.53
CA GLY A 251 -9.50 -3.94 -15.11
C GLY A 251 -8.90 -4.44 -13.80
N LEU A 252 -7.90 -3.76 -13.20
CA LEU A 252 -7.23 -4.24 -12.00
C LEU A 252 -8.19 -4.42 -10.81
N PHE A 253 -9.14 -3.51 -10.62
CA PHE A 253 -10.17 -3.65 -9.58
C PHE A 253 -10.99 -4.93 -9.75
N GLN A 254 -11.42 -5.23 -10.97
CA GLN A 254 -12.21 -6.41 -11.29
C GLN A 254 -11.38 -7.69 -11.22
N SER A 255 -10.07 -7.60 -11.46
CA SER A 255 -9.15 -8.74 -11.65
C SER A 255 -8.36 -9.11 -10.39
N LYS A 256 -8.20 -8.22 -9.42
CA LYS A 256 -7.27 -8.36 -8.28
C LYS A 256 -7.42 -9.69 -7.52
N GLN A 257 -8.65 -10.14 -7.29
CA GLN A 257 -8.91 -11.41 -6.60
C GLN A 257 -8.52 -12.63 -7.46
N ALA A 258 -8.80 -12.57 -8.76
CA ALA A 258 -8.43 -13.65 -9.69
C ALA A 258 -6.91 -13.71 -9.88
N VAL A 259 -6.23 -12.56 -9.99
CA VAL A 259 -4.75 -12.48 -10.08
C VAL A 259 -4.10 -13.13 -8.86
N SER A 260 -4.56 -12.80 -7.65
CA SER A 260 -4.01 -13.38 -6.42
C SER A 260 -4.32 -14.89 -6.30
N ARG A 261 -5.56 -15.31 -6.61
CA ARG A 261 -5.99 -16.70 -6.53
C ARG A 261 -5.25 -17.61 -7.51
N GLU A 262 -5.09 -17.13 -8.76
CA GLU A 262 -4.42 -17.89 -9.83
C GLU A 262 -2.90 -17.70 -9.79
N ASN A 263 -2.41 -16.80 -8.94
CA ASN A 263 -1.00 -16.39 -8.83
C ASN A 263 -0.39 -16.07 -10.20
N MET A 264 -1.16 -15.41 -11.07
CA MET A 264 -0.80 -15.06 -12.44
C MET A 264 -1.60 -13.85 -12.90
N CYS A 265 -0.92 -12.87 -13.50
CA CYS A 265 -1.53 -11.72 -14.16
C CYS A 265 -1.35 -11.83 -15.68
N LEU A 266 -2.43 -11.70 -16.42
CA LEU A 266 -2.42 -11.55 -17.87
C LEU A 266 -2.41 -10.07 -18.20
N LEU A 267 -1.43 -9.61 -18.98
CA LEU A 267 -1.28 -8.21 -19.37
C LEU A 267 -1.59 -8.06 -20.86
N VAL A 268 -2.58 -7.23 -21.18
CA VAL A 268 -3.00 -6.88 -22.55
C VAL A 268 -2.85 -5.38 -22.80
N GLU A 269 -3.13 -4.91 -24.01
CA GLU A 269 -2.97 -3.50 -24.38
C GLU A 269 -4.26 -2.68 -24.22
N GLY A 270 -5.42 -3.23 -24.57
CA GLY A 270 -6.66 -2.49 -24.77
C GLY A 270 -7.75 -2.76 -23.74
N TYR A 271 -8.71 -1.82 -23.69
CA TYR A 271 -9.90 -1.93 -22.84
C TYR A 271 -10.77 -3.13 -23.21
N MET A 272 -10.98 -3.33 -24.53
CA MET A 272 -11.85 -4.39 -25.02
C MET A 272 -11.27 -5.77 -24.75
N ASP A 273 -9.94 -5.94 -24.82
CA ASP A 273 -9.28 -7.21 -24.54
C ASP A 273 -9.56 -7.67 -23.10
N VAL A 274 -9.46 -6.74 -22.14
CA VAL A 274 -9.82 -7.02 -20.75
C VAL A 274 -11.28 -7.44 -20.63
N VAL A 275 -12.20 -6.67 -21.22
CA VAL A 275 -13.64 -6.91 -21.07
C VAL A 275 -14.04 -8.24 -21.72
N ALA A 276 -13.49 -8.56 -22.90
CA ALA A 276 -13.79 -9.80 -23.63
C ALA A 276 -13.23 -11.04 -22.91
N LEU A 277 -11.98 -11.00 -22.45
CA LEU A 277 -11.38 -12.08 -21.66
C LEU A 277 -12.13 -12.31 -20.35
N HIS A 278 -12.51 -11.24 -19.65
CA HIS A 278 -13.36 -11.35 -18.46
C HIS A 278 -14.70 -12.00 -18.74
N GLN A 279 -15.36 -11.62 -19.86
CA GLN A 279 -16.62 -12.23 -20.26
C GLN A 279 -16.47 -13.72 -20.58
N SER A 280 -15.35 -14.12 -21.17
CA SER A 280 -15.04 -15.53 -21.42
C SER A 280 -14.70 -16.32 -20.17
N GLY A 281 -14.60 -15.69 -18.97
CA GLY A 281 -14.28 -16.31 -17.69
C GLY A 281 -12.78 -16.31 -17.35
N ILE A 282 -11.96 -15.58 -18.10
CA ILE A 282 -10.54 -15.35 -17.79
C ILE A 282 -10.43 -14.01 -17.07
N GLU A 283 -10.52 -14.05 -15.73
CA GLU A 283 -10.72 -12.85 -14.93
C GLU A 283 -9.41 -12.20 -14.43
N ASN A 284 -8.25 -12.87 -14.54
CA ASN A 284 -6.95 -12.40 -14.08
C ASN A 284 -6.22 -11.53 -15.11
N VAL A 285 -6.93 -10.63 -15.79
CA VAL A 285 -6.43 -9.82 -16.92
C VAL A 285 -6.52 -8.32 -16.65
N VAL A 286 -5.47 -7.58 -17.03
CA VAL A 286 -5.37 -6.12 -16.90
C VAL A 286 -4.78 -5.50 -18.17
N ALA A 287 -5.02 -4.19 -18.40
CA ALA A 287 -4.43 -3.48 -19.54
C ALA A 287 -3.70 -2.21 -19.12
N SER A 288 -2.62 -1.89 -19.85
CA SER A 288 -1.90 -0.61 -19.76
C SER A 288 -2.64 0.57 -20.42
N SER A 289 -3.66 0.27 -21.24
CA SER A 289 -4.63 1.21 -21.84
C SER A 289 -4.04 2.34 -22.67
N GLY A 290 -3.22 1.96 -23.66
CA GLY A 290 -2.68 2.88 -24.68
C GLY A 290 -1.51 3.73 -24.19
N THR A 291 -0.74 3.21 -23.22
CA THR A 291 0.59 3.67 -22.86
C THR A 291 1.55 2.50 -22.83
N SER A 292 2.84 2.80 -23.07
CA SER A 292 3.88 1.84 -22.68
C SER A 292 3.77 1.54 -21.20
N LEU A 293 4.00 0.28 -20.82
CA LEU A 293 4.02 -0.16 -19.42
C LEU A 293 4.97 0.70 -18.59
N THR A 294 4.59 1.03 -17.35
CA THR A 294 5.41 1.83 -16.42
C THR A 294 5.84 1.00 -15.22
N THR A 295 6.89 1.45 -14.54
CA THR A 295 7.38 0.82 -13.30
C THR A 295 6.30 0.80 -12.21
N GLU A 296 5.54 1.89 -12.10
CA GLU A 296 4.44 2.00 -11.13
C GLU A 296 3.33 0.99 -11.41
N GLN A 297 2.97 0.79 -12.68
CA GLN A 297 2.00 -0.24 -13.09
C GLN A 297 2.50 -1.66 -12.80
N ILE A 298 3.80 -1.93 -13.01
CA ILE A 298 4.41 -3.21 -12.66
C ILE A 298 4.33 -3.45 -11.15
N LYS A 299 4.61 -2.45 -10.33
CA LYS A 299 4.50 -2.53 -8.88
C LYS A 299 3.07 -2.84 -8.41
N LEU A 300 2.04 -2.34 -9.10
CA LEU A 300 0.65 -2.71 -8.80
C LEU A 300 0.40 -4.22 -9.01
N ILE A 301 0.93 -4.79 -10.10
CA ILE A 301 0.82 -6.24 -10.35
C ILE A 301 1.63 -7.02 -9.31
N LYS A 302 2.86 -6.59 -9.02
CA LYS A 302 3.79 -7.25 -8.09
C LYS A 302 3.23 -7.40 -6.67
N ARG A 303 2.37 -6.48 -6.23
CA ARG A 303 1.65 -6.61 -4.96
C ARG A 303 0.76 -7.86 -4.89
N LEU A 304 0.27 -8.32 -6.03
CA LEU A 304 -0.67 -9.44 -6.13
C LEU A 304 -0.01 -10.74 -6.57
N THR A 305 0.99 -10.67 -7.46
CA THR A 305 1.72 -11.82 -8.01
C THR A 305 3.06 -11.39 -8.61
N GLU A 306 4.05 -12.28 -8.57
CA GLU A 306 5.32 -12.12 -9.29
C GLU A 306 5.26 -12.66 -10.73
N ASN A 307 4.15 -13.31 -11.15
CA ASN A 307 4.03 -13.98 -12.43
C ASN A 307 3.19 -13.17 -13.39
N VAL A 308 3.72 -12.86 -14.57
CA VAL A 308 3.03 -12.10 -15.63
C VAL A 308 3.14 -12.87 -16.95
N THR A 309 2.01 -13.00 -17.63
CA THR A 309 1.99 -13.41 -19.03
C THR A 309 1.52 -12.24 -19.88
N ILE A 310 2.36 -11.75 -20.79
CA ILE A 310 2.01 -10.68 -21.71
C ILE A 310 1.36 -11.30 -22.94
N LEU A 311 0.18 -10.81 -23.29
CA LEU A 311 -0.58 -11.24 -24.45
C LEU A 311 -0.51 -10.15 -25.51
N PHE A 312 0.18 -10.40 -26.59
CA PHE A 312 0.36 -9.44 -27.71
C PHE A 312 -0.49 -9.80 -28.91
N ASP A 313 -0.95 -8.75 -29.57
CA ASP A 313 -1.52 -8.88 -30.92
C ASP A 313 -0.44 -9.40 -31.87
N GLY A 314 -0.81 -10.20 -32.87
CA GLY A 314 0.12 -10.84 -33.81
C GLY A 314 0.78 -9.87 -34.80
N ASP A 315 0.87 -8.56 -34.53
CA ASP A 315 1.44 -7.58 -35.43
C ASP A 315 2.91 -7.25 -35.13
N ALA A 316 3.69 -6.95 -36.18
CA ALA A 316 5.12 -6.68 -36.09
C ALA A 316 5.46 -5.37 -35.32
N ALA A 317 4.54 -4.41 -35.21
CA ALA A 317 4.77 -3.15 -34.51
C ALA A 317 4.67 -3.32 -32.98
N GLY A 318 3.75 -4.16 -32.50
CA GLY A 318 3.60 -4.53 -31.10
C GLY A 318 4.81 -5.27 -30.56
N ILE A 319 5.44 -6.12 -31.39
CA ILE A 319 6.60 -6.95 -30.98
C ILE A 319 7.79 -6.10 -30.50
N LYS A 320 8.18 -5.02 -31.19
CA LYS A 320 9.31 -4.16 -30.76
C LYS A 320 9.01 -3.35 -29.51
N ALA A 321 7.75 -2.93 -29.33
CA ALA A 321 7.31 -2.28 -28.10
C ALA A 321 7.37 -3.24 -26.89
N SER A 322 7.18 -4.55 -27.12
CA SER A 322 7.22 -5.59 -26.09
C SER A 322 8.59 -5.73 -25.41
N PHE A 323 9.69 -5.58 -26.16
CA PHE A 323 11.03 -5.77 -25.59
C PHE A 323 11.32 -4.83 -24.43
N ARG A 324 10.90 -3.56 -24.54
CA ARG A 324 11.03 -2.61 -23.43
C ARG A 324 10.22 -3.04 -22.21
N SER A 325 8.99 -3.52 -22.42
CA SER A 325 8.14 -4.00 -21.32
C SER A 325 8.73 -5.22 -20.62
N ILE A 326 9.35 -6.13 -21.39
CA ILE A 326 10.09 -7.28 -20.86
C ILE A 326 11.25 -6.82 -19.96
N ASP A 327 12.10 -5.91 -20.45
CA ASP A 327 13.25 -5.42 -19.68
C ASP A 327 12.82 -4.73 -18.38
N MET A 328 11.73 -3.95 -18.40
CA MET A 328 11.16 -3.31 -17.21
C MET A 328 10.61 -4.31 -16.19
N LEU A 329 9.91 -5.36 -16.65
CA LEU A 329 9.40 -6.41 -15.78
C LEU A 329 10.54 -7.23 -15.15
N LEU A 330 11.61 -7.54 -15.92
CA LEU A 330 12.80 -8.22 -15.42
C LEU A 330 13.52 -7.41 -14.35
N ALA A 331 13.63 -6.08 -14.54
CA ALA A 331 14.22 -5.16 -13.56
C ALA A 331 13.47 -5.17 -12.23
N GLU A 332 12.14 -5.37 -12.27
CA GLU A 332 11.31 -5.53 -11.08
C GLU A 332 11.25 -6.99 -10.56
N SER A 333 12.14 -7.88 -11.07
CA SER A 333 12.26 -9.30 -10.66
C SER A 333 11.02 -10.16 -10.93
N MET A 334 10.16 -9.75 -11.90
CA MET A 334 8.97 -10.51 -12.29
C MET A 334 9.36 -11.76 -13.10
N ASN A 335 8.53 -12.80 -13.01
CA ASN A 335 8.60 -13.98 -13.86
C ASN A 335 7.72 -13.77 -15.09
N ILE A 336 8.31 -13.78 -16.27
CA ILE A 336 7.64 -13.34 -17.49
C ILE A 336 7.42 -14.50 -18.45
N ARG A 337 6.23 -14.60 -18.97
CA ARG A 337 5.90 -15.38 -20.17
C ARG A 337 5.28 -14.46 -21.21
N ILE A 338 5.39 -14.83 -22.47
CA ILE A 338 4.89 -14.06 -23.60
C ILE A 338 4.12 -14.98 -24.53
N LEU A 339 2.97 -14.49 -24.98
CA LEU A 339 2.15 -15.13 -25.99
C LEU A 339 1.90 -14.16 -27.15
N LEU A 340 2.11 -14.61 -28.36
CA LEU A 340 1.59 -13.98 -29.58
C LEU A 340 0.33 -14.72 -30.03
N PHE A 341 -0.74 -13.99 -30.28
CA PHE A 341 -1.91 -14.58 -30.91
C PHE A 341 -1.64 -14.88 -32.40
N PRO A 342 -2.39 -15.83 -33.00
CA PRO A 342 -2.29 -16.11 -34.43
C PRO A 342 -2.54 -14.86 -35.26
N GLU A 343 -1.94 -14.80 -36.45
CA GLU A 343 -2.12 -13.66 -37.38
C GLU A 343 -3.60 -13.37 -37.65
N GLY A 344 -3.99 -12.10 -37.51
CA GLY A 344 -5.37 -11.63 -37.67
C GLY A 344 -6.25 -11.70 -36.42
N HIS A 345 -5.71 -12.23 -35.29
CA HIS A 345 -6.41 -12.25 -34.01
C HIS A 345 -5.76 -11.34 -32.98
N ASP A 346 -6.60 -10.64 -32.23
CA ASP A 346 -6.27 -9.97 -30.97
C ASP A 346 -6.93 -10.74 -29.80
N PRO A 347 -6.60 -10.44 -28.53
CA PRO A 347 -7.21 -11.11 -27.38
C PRO A 347 -8.75 -11.04 -27.36
N ASP A 348 -9.35 -9.92 -27.82
CA ASP A 348 -10.81 -9.73 -27.92
C ASP A 348 -11.44 -10.71 -28.93
N SER A 349 -10.95 -10.75 -30.17
CA SER A 349 -11.48 -11.63 -31.21
C SER A 349 -11.28 -13.10 -30.87
N PHE A 350 -10.09 -13.47 -30.38
CA PHE A 350 -9.77 -14.84 -30.02
C PHE A 350 -10.64 -15.36 -28.86
N ALA A 351 -10.91 -14.53 -27.86
CA ALA A 351 -11.78 -14.87 -26.73
C ALA A 351 -13.25 -15.02 -27.12
N ARG A 352 -13.71 -14.29 -28.16
CA ARG A 352 -15.09 -14.41 -28.68
C ARG A 352 -15.31 -15.66 -29.51
N GLU A 353 -14.32 -16.07 -30.29
CA GLU A 353 -14.41 -17.19 -31.20
C GLU A 353 -14.20 -18.57 -30.53
N ASN A 354 -13.64 -18.58 -29.33
CA ASN A 354 -13.24 -19.82 -28.67
C ASN A 354 -13.83 -19.96 -27.25
N SER A 355 -13.94 -21.21 -26.79
CA SER A 355 -14.38 -21.50 -25.42
C SER A 355 -13.32 -21.08 -24.39
N MET A 356 -13.76 -20.76 -23.15
CA MET A 356 -12.86 -20.43 -22.05
C MET A 356 -11.74 -21.45 -21.84
N GLU A 357 -12.10 -22.73 -21.87
CA GLU A 357 -11.15 -23.82 -21.66
C GLU A 357 -10.09 -23.87 -22.78
N PHE A 358 -10.53 -23.67 -24.04
CA PHE A 358 -9.61 -23.61 -25.17
C PHE A 358 -8.66 -22.44 -25.05
N VAL A 359 -9.16 -21.24 -24.73
CA VAL A 359 -8.31 -20.02 -24.58
C VAL A 359 -7.30 -20.19 -23.43
N LYS A 360 -7.73 -20.75 -22.27
CA LYS A 360 -6.83 -21.02 -21.13
C LYS A 360 -5.73 -22.02 -21.51
N ASN A 361 -6.10 -23.11 -22.18
CA ASN A 361 -5.14 -24.12 -22.63
C ASN A 361 -4.19 -23.54 -23.67
N PHE A 362 -4.70 -22.76 -24.61
CA PHE A 362 -3.89 -22.09 -25.64
C PHE A 362 -2.85 -21.16 -25.00
N ILE A 363 -3.26 -20.31 -24.04
CA ILE A 363 -2.34 -19.43 -23.30
C ILE A 363 -1.27 -20.27 -22.59
N LYS A 364 -1.66 -21.34 -21.90
CA LYS A 364 -0.74 -22.19 -21.13
C LYS A 364 0.28 -22.89 -22.01
N GLU A 365 -0.14 -23.46 -23.14
CA GLU A 365 0.70 -24.27 -24.02
C GLU A 365 1.60 -23.44 -24.94
N ASN A 366 1.13 -22.26 -25.38
CA ASN A 366 1.83 -21.44 -26.36
C ASN A 366 2.61 -20.27 -25.76
N SER A 367 2.49 -20.01 -24.45
CA SER A 367 3.30 -18.98 -23.80
C SER A 367 4.74 -19.44 -23.71
N LYS A 368 5.68 -18.59 -24.15
CA LYS A 368 7.13 -18.79 -24.14
C LYS A 368 7.78 -17.97 -23.04
N ASP A 369 8.93 -18.41 -22.53
CA ASP A 369 9.76 -17.49 -21.73
C ASP A 369 10.37 -16.39 -22.62
N PHE A 370 10.91 -15.34 -21.98
CA PHE A 370 11.40 -14.19 -22.72
C PHE A 370 12.64 -14.49 -23.58
N ILE A 371 13.45 -15.51 -23.24
CA ILE A 371 14.63 -15.92 -24.01
C ILE A 371 14.17 -16.57 -25.30
N ASP A 372 13.30 -17.58 -25.21
CA ASP A 372 12.76 -18.28 -26.37
C ASP A 372 12.01 -17.32 -27.29
N PHE A 373 11.21 -16.41 -26.70
CA PHE A 373 10.50 -15.40 -27.46
C PHE A 373 11.41 -14.45 -28.22
N LYS A 374 12.39 -13.83 -27.52
CA LYS A 374 13.36 -12.93 -28.18
C LYS A 374 14.21 -13.66 -29.20
N ALA A 375 14.65 -14.88 -28.89
CA ALA A 375 15.41 -15.71 -29.82
C ALA A 375 14.66 -15.96 -31.11
N GLU A 376 13.41 -16.37 -31.04
CA GLU A 376 12.56 -16.63 -32.21
C GLU A 376 12.42 -15.38 -33.10
N ILE A 377 12.11 -14.23 -32.51
CA ILE A 377 11.92 -13.00 -33.28
C ILE A 377 13.23 -12.50 -33.88
N LEU A 378 14.29 -12.38 -33.07
CA LEU A 378 15.55 -11.80 -33.48
C LEU A 378 16.33 -12.71 -34.46
N LEU A 379 16.24 -14.04 -34.30
CA LEU A 379 16.87 -14.97 -35.23
C LEU A 379 16.15 -15.03 -36.58
N ASN A 380 14.84 -14.91 -36.61
CA ASN A 380 14.09 -14.80 -37.85
C ASN A 380 14.48 -13.52 -38.64
N GLU A 381 14.67 -12.39 -37.93
CA GLU A 381 15.17 -11.13 -38.53
C GLU A 381 16.66 -11.22 -38.99
N ALA A 382 17.47 -12.02 -38.29
CA ALA A 382 18.87 -12.20 -38.59
C ALA A 382 19.15 -13.10 -39.81
N GLU A 383 18.17 -13.93 -40.18
CA GLU A 383 18.31 -14.94 -41.24
C GLU A 383 19.57 -15.80 -41.03
N ASN A 384 20.53 -15.73 -41.98
CA ASN A 384 21.82 -16.42 -41.88
C ASN A 384 23.03 -15.49 -41.65
N ASP A 385 22.81 -14.22 -41.31
CA ASP A 385 23.85 -13.25 -41.03
C ASP A 385 24.49 -13.47 -39.64
N PRO A 386 25.78 -13.86 -39.54
CA PRO A 386 26.45 -14.11 -38.27
C PRO A 386 26.54 -12.86 -37.38
N ILE A 387 26.64 -11.64 -37.98
CA ILE A 387 26.76 -10.38 -37.25
C ILE A 387 25.42 -10.09 -36.57
N LYS A 388 24.32 -10.18 -37.29
CA LYS A 388 22.97 -9.99 -36.73
C LYS A 388 22.62 -11.03 -35.68
N LYS A 389 23.07 -12.29 -35.84
CA LYS A 389 22.92 -13.33 -34.80
C LYS A 389 23.66 -12.95 -33.51
N ALA A 390 24.89 -12.42 -33.62
CA ALA A 390 25.65 -11.96 -32.47
C ALA A 390 24.96 -10.76 -31.76
N GLU A 391 24.39 -9.83 -32.55
CA GLU A 391 23.60 -8.72 -32.01
C GLU A 391 22.34 -9.19 -31.31
N ALA A 392 21.62 -10.16 -31.87
CA ALA A 392 20.44 -10.78 -31.25
C ALA A 392 20.77 -11.42 -29.89
N ILE A 393 21.87 -12.19 -29.83
CA ILE A 393 22.32 -12.81 -28.57
C ILE A 393 22.70 -11.74 -27.54
N ARG A 394 23.38 -10.68 -27.97
CA ARG A 394 23.71 -9.55 -27.09
C ARG A 394 22.47 -8.87 -26.53
N ASP A 395 21.43 -8.68 -27.33
CA ASP A 395 20.17 -8.08 -26.85
C ASP A 395 19.45 -8.98 -25.82
N ILE A 396 19.49 -10.31 -26.00
CA ILE A 396 18.95 -11.26 -25.02
C ILE A 396 19.77 -11.19 -23.72
N VAL A 397 21.11 -11.20 -23.79
CA VAL A 397 22.00 -11.08 -22.61
C VAL A 397 21.79 -9.74 -21.89
N LYS A 398 21.53 -8.66 -22.65
CA LYS A 398 21.16 -7.35 -22.09
C LYS A 398 19.88 -7.44 -21.25
N SER A 399 18.86 -8.17 -21.70
CA SER A 399 17.65 -8.38 -20.89
C SER A 399 17.97 -9.16 -19.62
N VAL A 400 18.83 -10.18 -19.67
CA VAL A 400 19.29 -10.92 -18.48
C VAL A 400 20.04 -10.01 -17.49
N ALA A 401 20.73 -8.96 -17.98
CA ALA A 401 21.42 -8.00 -17.12
C ALA A 401 20.49 -7.17 -16.22
N HIS A 402 19.21 -7.04 -16.57
CA HIS A 402 18.17 -6.42 -15.72
C HIS A 402 17.72 -7.30 -14.56
N VAL A 403 17.99 -8.59 -14.60
CA VAL A 403 17.60 -9.53 -13.52
C VAL A 403 18.55 -9.36 -12.33
N ASP A 404 18.05 -8.98 -11.17
CA ASP A 404 18.89 -8.77 -9.97
C ASP A 404 19.38 -10.07 -9.30
N ASN A 405 18.70 -11.20 -9.54
CA ASN A 405 19.00 -12.47 -8.90
C ASN A 405 20.10 -13.22 -9.65
N GLY A 406 21.28 -13.35 -9.04
CA GLY A 406 22.45 -14.02 -9.65
C GLY A 406 22.20 -15.47 -10.05
N LEU A 407 21.42 -16.24 -9.26
CA LEU A 407 21.09 -17.64 -9.61
C LEU A 407 20.18 -17.71 -10.84
N LYS A 408 19.17 -16.82 -10.94
CA LYS A 408 18.32 -16.73 -12.15
C LYS A 408 19.16 -16.34 -13.37
N GLN A 409 20.11 -15.42 -13.23
CA GLN A 409 21.02 -15.03 -14.32
C GLN A 409 21.84 -16.22 -14.82
N GLU A 410 22.40 -17.01 -13.90
CA GLU A 410 23.19 -18.21 -14.27
C GLU A 410 22.33 -19.23 -15.03
N ILE A 411 21.12 -19.49 -14.58
CA ILE A 411 20.17 -20.40 -15.25
C ILE A 411 19.85 -19.88 -16.65
N TYR A 412 19.57 -18.59 -16.81
CA TYR A 412 19.28 -17.98 -18.10
C TYR A 412 20.48 -18.00 -19.05
N LEU A 413 21.69 -17.72 -18.55
CA LEU A 413 22.90 -17.83 -19.38
C LEU A 413 23.14 -19.28 -19.84
N LYS A 414 22.87 -20.27 -19.00
CA LYS A 414 22.99 -21.68 -19.36
C LYS A 414 21.96 -22.10 -20.42
N GLN A 415 20.74 -21.58 -20.34
CA GLN A 415 19.71 -21.77 -21.37
C GLN A 415 20.18 -21.17 -22.71
N ILE A 416 20.66 -19.92 -22.71
CA ILE A 416 21.20 -19.25 -23.90
C ILE A 416 22.40 -20.02 -24.46
N ALA A 417 23.35 -20.46 -23.63
CA ALA A 417 24.52 -21.24 -24.05
C ALA A 417 24.10 -22.52 -24.78
N THR A 418 23.15 -23.24 -24.24
CA THR A 418 22.62 -24.49 -24.83
C THR A 418 21.88 -24.21 -26.13
N GLN A 419 21.03 -23.19 -26.18
CA GLN A 419 20.20 -22.87 -27.35
C GLN A 419 21.03 -22.38 -28.57
N PHE A 420 22.11 -21.61 -28.31
CA PHE A 420 22.93 -21.01 -29.37
C PHE A 420 24.25 -21.72 -29.59
N GLY A 421 24.57 -22.79 -28.86
CA GLY A 421 25.81 -23.52 -28.97
C GLY A 421 27.06 -22.70 -28.55
N LEU A 422 26.91 -21.83 -27.56
CA LEU A 422 27.96 -20.95 -27.04
C LEU A 422 28.51 -21.45 -25.70
N THR A 423 29.69 -20.96 -25.32
CA THR A 423 30.27 -21.22 -24.01
C THR A 423 29.68 -20.26 -22.98
N GLU A 424 29.31 -20.78 -21.80
CA GLU A 424 28.75 -19.99 -20.68
C GLU A 424 29.68 -18.83 -20.29
N ARG A 425 31.02 -19.05 -20.38
CA ARG A 425 32.02 -18.03 -20.06
C ARG A 425 31.90 -16.77 -20.94
N ASN A 426 31.74 -16.93 -22.24
CA ASN A 426 31.62 -15.79 -23.17
C ASN A 426 30.32 -14.99 -22.88
N LEU A 427 29.25 -15.68 -22.53
CA LEU A 427 27.97 -15.05 -22.16
C LEU A 427 28.08 -14.32 -20.82
N PHE A 428 28.82 -14.89 -19.85
CA PHE A 428 29.07 -14.24 -18.57
C PHE A 428 29.89 -12.97 -18.73
N ASP A 429 30.95 -13.00 -19.56
CA ASP A 429 31.76 -11.82 -19.87
C ASP A 429 30.90 -10.72 -20.52
N GLU A 430 30.05 -11.07 -21.49
CA GLU A 430 29.11 -10.13 -22.12
C GLU A 430 28.09 -9.58 -21.08
N LEU A 431 27.57 -10.44 -20.18
CA LEU A 431 26.67 -10.00 -19.09
C LEU A 431 27.33 -8.93 -18.20
N GLN A 432 28.62 -9.08 -17.86
CA GLN A 432 29.35 -8.10 -17.07
C GLN A 432 29.46 -6.75 -17.80
N VAL A 433 29.73 -6.80 -19.12
CA VAL A 433 29.76 -5.60 -19.96
C VAL A 433 28.39 -4.90 -19.96
N GLN A 434 27.31 -5.64 -20.17
CA GLN A 434 25.95 -5.06 -20.16
C GLN A 434 25.59 -4.46 -18.81
N LYS A 435 25.94 -5.11 -17.69
CA LYS A 435 25.74 -4.55 -16.34
C LYS A 435 26.51 -3.25 -16.10
N GLN A 436 27.74 -3.13 -16.65
CA GLN A 436 28.49 -1.88 -16.53
C GLN A 436 27.83 -0.75 -17.33
N ILE A 437 27.35 -1.04 -18.55
CA ILE A 437 26.60 -0.07 -19.36
C ILE A 437 25.35 0.42 -18.64
N LEU A 438 24.56 -0.48 -18.07
CA LEU A 438 23.36 -0.12 -17.32
C LEU A 438 23.68 0.76 -16.09
N LYS A 439 24.75 0.44 -15.34
CA LYS A 439 25.22 1.27 -14.21
C LYS A 439 25.69 2.66 -14.66
N GLY A 440 26.37 2.76 -15.80
CA GLY A 440 26.79 4.04 -16.38
C GLY A 440 25.62 4.91 -16.83
N GLN A 441 24.57 4.33 -17.37
CA GLN A 441 23.35 5.04 -17.76
C GLN A 441 22.55 5.55 -16.55
N SER A 442 22.57 4.84 -15.41
CA SER A 442 21.94 5.27 -14.17
C SER A 442 22.58 6.53 -13.54
N GLN A 443 23.84 6.83 -13.88
CA GLN A 443 24.54 8.03 -13.39
C GLN A 443 24.26 9.30 -14.22
N SER A 444 23.65 9.17 -15.40
CA SER A 444 23.39 10.29 -16.32
C SER A 444 21.99 10.91 -16.21
N GLN A 445 21.10 10.40 -15.37
CA GLN A 445 19.87 11.10 -15.03
C GLN A 445 20.15 12.09 -13.89
N PRO A 446 19.66 13.36 -13.97
CA PRO A 446 19.81 14.29 -12.86
C PRO A 446 19.03 13.72 -11.67
N LYS A 447 19.78 13.22 -10.70
CA LYS A 447 19.24 12.86 -9.40
C LYS A 447 18.59 14.13 -8.84
N SER A 448 17.26 14.17 -8.75
CA SER A 448 16.63 15.01 -7.76
C SER A 448 17.40 14.74 -6.47
N LYS A 449 17.86 15.81 -5.82
CA LYS A 449 18.55 15.71 -4.54
C LYS A 449 17.63 15.00 -3.54
N LEU A 450 17.74 13.69 -3.49
CA LEU A 450 17.39 12.95 -2.30
C LEU A 450 18.47 13.36 -1.29
N GLU A 451 18.09 14.09 -0.28
CA GLU A 451 18.89 14.23 0.91
C GLU A 451 19.26 12.84 1.37
N ILE A 452 20.55 12.53 1.23
CA ILE A 452 21.14 11.33 1.82
C ILE A 452 21.03 11.58 3.31
N VAL A 453 20.06 10.92 3.95
CA VAL A 453 20.15 10.69 5.40
C VAL A 453 21.44 9.90 5.58
N PRO A 454 22.45 10.46 6.25
CA PRO A 454 23.72 9.76 6.44
C PRO A 454 23.42 8.45 7.16
N LYS A 455 23.84 7.34 6.56
CA LYS A 455 23.96 6.07 7.28
C LYS A 455 24.71 6.41 8.57
N THR A 456 24.05 6.24 9.68
CA THR A 456 24.66 6.46 10.99
C THR A 456 25.87 5.54 11.06
N GLU A 457 27.07 6.11 10.85
CA GLU A 457 28.30 5.45 11.23
C GLU A 457 28.18 5.21 12.72
N GLU A 458 28.37 3.98 13.15
CA GLU A 458 28.55 3.66 14.56
C GLU A 458 29.75 4.48 15.04
N LYS A 459 29.47 5.63 15.64
CA LYS A 459 30.49 6.39 16.37
C LYS A 459 30.87 5.56 17.57
N PRO A 460 32.18 5.41 17.87
CA PRO A 460 32.60 4.77 19.08
C PRO A 460 32.02 5.51 20.28
N PHE A 461 31.56 4.76 21.27
CA PHE A 461 31.04 5.22 22.54
C PHE A 461 31.88 6.34 23.14
N ALA A 462 31.44 7.58 22.96
CA ALA A 462 31.95 8.72 23.71
C ALA A 462 30.73 9.62 23.98
N ASP A 463 30.43 9.81 25.27
CA ASP A 463 29.37 10.64 25.85
C ASP A 463 27.95 10.38 25.28
N SER A 464 27.40 9.23 25.67
CA SER A 464 25.98 8.96 25.47
C SER A 464 25.16 9.94 26.31
N ASP A 465 24.33 10.70 25.61
CA ASP A 465 23.28 11.52 26.18
C ASP A 465 22.46 10.66 27.15
N LYS A 466 22.55 10.92 28.45
CA LYS A 466 21.89 10.09 29.50
C LYS A 466 20.38 10.17 29.43
N THR A 467 19.84 11.13 28.68
CA THR A 467 18.44 11.26 28.32
C THR A 467 17.96 10.05 27.48
N ALA A 468 18.84 9.45 26.68
CA ALA A 468 18.49 8.28 25.87
C ALA A 468 18.10 7.05 26.72
N GLY A 469 18.78 6.83 27.83
CA GLY A 469 18.44 5.73 28.76
C GLY A 469 17.09 5.92 29.44
N LEU A 470 16.77 7.15 29.82
CA LEU A 470 15.47 7.49 30.42
C LEU A 470 14.34 7.36 29.42
N LEU A 471 14.55 7.76 28.17
CA LEU A 471 13.57 7.64 27.09
C LEU A 471 13.20 6.17 26.82
N VAL A 472 14.18 5.28 26.76
CA VAL A 472 13.95 3.83 26.55
C VAL A 472 13.09 3.23 27.67
N LEU A 473 13.31 3.66 28.91
CA LEU A 473 12.53 3.20 30.06
C LEU A 473 11.11 3.78 30.09
N GLU A 474 10.95 5.07 29.72
CA GLU A 474 9.63 5.70 29.54
C GLU A 474 8.82 4.97 28.46
N GLU A 475 9.45 4.68 27.31
CA GLU A 475 8.81 3.91 26.24
C GLU A 475 8.39 2.51 26.68
N LYS A 476 9.21 1.84 27.48
CA LYS A 476 8.85 0.51 28.03
C LYS A 476 7.70 0.59 29.02
N LEU A 477 7.61 1.64 29.84
CA LEU A 477 6.47 1.86 30.74
C LEU A 477 5.16 2.08 29.93
N VAL A 478 5.22 2.90 28.89
CA VAL A 478 4.06 3.11 27.98
C VAL A 478 3.67 1.80 27.30
N GLU A 479 4.64 1.03 26.79
CA GLU A 479 4.38 -0.29 26.18
C GLU A 479 3.67 -1.24 27.16
N LEU A 480 4.12 -1.31 28.41
CA LEU A 480 3.51 -2.17 29.44
C LEU A 480 2.06 -1.75 29.75
N MET A 481 1.76 -0.45 29.82
CA MET A 481 0.40 0.05 29.98
C MET A 481 -0.51 -0.32 28.79
N LEU A 482 0.00 -0.23 27.57
CA LEU A 482 -0.75 -0.53 26.35
C LEU A 482 -1.03 -2.02 26.16
N LYS A 483 -0.05 -2.89 26.56
CA LYS A 483 -0.14 -4.35 26.43
C LYS A 483 -0.89 -5.02 27.57
N TYR A 484 -0.58 -4.63 28.81
CA TYR A 484 -0.96 -5.35 30.02
C TYR A 484 -1.69 -4.46 31.03
N GLY A 485 -2.18 -3.33 30.62
CA GLY A 485 -2.72 -2.28 31.48
C GLY A 485 -3.84 -2.72 32.41
N ASP A 486 -4.68 -3.65 31.99
CA ASP A 486 -5.80 -4.24 32.74
C ASP A 486 -5.39 -5.38 33.68
N ARG A 487 -4.13 -5.85 33.63
CA ARG A 487 -3.66 -6.96 34.47
C ARG A 487 -3.54 -6.53 35.93
N ILE A 488 -4.05 -7.38 36.82
CA ILE A 488 -4.03 -7.15 38.27
C ILE A 488 -2.69 -7.59 38.85
N LEU A 489 -2.07 -6.68 39.58
CA LEU A 489 -0.84 -6.90 40.32
C LEU A 489 -1.19 -6.96 41.82
N THR A 490 -0.48 -7.81 42.58
CA THR A 490 -0.62 -7.88 44.03
C THR A 490 0.56 -7.18 44.69
N ARG A 491 0.29 -6.17 45.51
CA ARG A 491 1.30 -5.35 46.22
C ARG A 491 1.11 -5.48 47.72
N ARG A 492 2.16 -5.09 48.46
CA ARG A 492 2.11 -4.96 49.92
C ARG A 492 2.45 -3.53 50.32
N ASP A 493 1.65 -2.98 51.22
CA ASP A 493 1.91 -1.67 51.81
C ASP A 493 3.05 -1.70 52.86
N SER A 494 3.32 -0.55 53.46
CA SER A 494 4.35 -0.41 54.52
C SER A 494 4.02 -1.20 55.81
N GLU A 495 2.73 -1.55 56.01
CA GLU A 495 2.24 -2.35 57.13
C GLU A 495 2.14 -3.85 56.78
N ASN A 496 2.63 -4.26 55.59
CA ASN A 496 2.60 -5.62 55.04
C ASN A 496 1.20 -6.17 54.71
N ASN A 497 0.15 -5.28 54.57
CA ASN A 497 -1.16 -5.67 54.08
C ASN A 497 -1.11 -5.81 52.54
N SER A 498 -1.76 -6.85 52.01
CA SER A 498 -1.87 -7.06 50.57
C SER A 498 -2.99 -6.20 49.98
N TYR A 499 -2.67 -5.49 48.89
CA TYR A 499 -3.69 -4.79 48.08
C TYR A 499 -3.51 -5.14 46.58
N GLN A 500 -4.56 -4.93 45.80
CA GLN A 500 -4.53 -5.17 44.37
C GLN A 500 -4.55 -3.83 43.63
N THR A 501 -3.79 -3.75 42.55
CA THR A 501 -3.74 -2.60 41.63
C THR A 501 -3.60 -3.11 40.20
N THR A 502 -3.96 -2.32 39.21
CA THR A 502 -3.68 -2.65 37.81
C THR A 502 -2.31 -2.13 37.37
N VAL A 503 -1.77 -2.66 36.26
CA VAL A 503 -0.51 -2.18 35.70
C VAL A 503 -0.60 -0.69 35.34
N ILE A 504 -1.74 -0.25 34.78
CA ILE A 504 -1.98 1.17 34.45
C ILE A 504 -1.94 2.01 35.73
N GLU A 505 -2.71 1.65 36.75
CA GLU A 505 -2.76 2.42 37.99
C GLU A 505 -1.39 2.55 38.65
N GLU A 506 -0.61 1.48 38.70
CA GLU A 506 0.73 1.50 39.31
C GLU A 506 1.71 2.39 38.55
N ILE A 507 1.70 2.35 37.21
CA ILE A 507 2.60 3.16 36.38
C ILE A 507 2.17 4.63 36.39
N ILE A 508 0.88 4.93 36.33
CA ILE A 508 0.37 6.30 36.42
C ILE A 508 0.69 6.89 37.80
N HIS A 509 0.49 6.14 38.87
CA HIS A 509 0.86 6.55 40.23
C HIS A 509 2.36 6.90 40.32
N HIS A 510 3.24 6.09 39.69
CA HIS A 510 4.66 6.40 39.61
C HIS A 510 4.93 7.74 38.92
N PHE A 511 4.31 8.03 37.75
CA PHE A 511 4.51 9.30 37.05
C PHE A 511 4.01 10.49 37.87
N GLN A 512 2.90 10.33 38.61
CA GLN A 512 2.30 11.39 39.41
C GLN A 512 3.04 11.66 40.73
N GLU A 513 3.37 10.59 41.50
CA GLU A 513 4.06 10.76 42.80
C GLU A 513 5.49 11.29 42.68
N ASP A 514 6.20 10.87 41.63
CA ASP A 514 7.58 11.29 41.41
C ASP A 514 7.69 12.56 40.55
N GLU A 515 6.53 13.20 40.18
CA GLU A 515 6.46 14.38 39.32
C GLU A 515 7.35 14.28 38.08
N CYS A 516 7.37 13.07 37.46
CA CYS A 516 8.23 12.79 36.32
C CYS A 516 7.82 13.57 35.08
N GLU A 517 8.75 14.34 34.52
CA GLU A 517 8.56 15.00 33.22
C GLU A 517 8.57 13.95 32.09
N ILE A 518 7.51 13.89 31.28
CA ILE A 518 7.39 13.00 30.14
C ILE A 518 8.14 13.60 28.96
N LEU A 519 9.09 12.83 28.40
CA LEU A 519 10.09 13.31 27.45
C LEU A 519 9.53 13.54 26.04
N THR A 520 8.56 12.73 25.60
CA THR A 520 8.01 12.84 24.25
C THR A 520 6.57 13.30 24.27
N GLU A 521 6.18 14.08 23.27
CA GLU A 521 4.82 14.59 23.12
C GLU A 521 3.81 13.44 22.87
N THR A 522 4.21 12.42 22.10
CA THR A 522 3.37 11.25 21.84
C THR A 522 3.11 10.45 23.11
N ASN A 523 4.13 10.21 23.97
CA ASN A 523 3.94 9.55 25.26
C ASN A 523 3.06 10.38 26.18
N ARG A 524 3.24 11.70 26.20
CA ARG A 524 2.41 12.60 27.01
C ARG A 524 0.93 12.47 26.64
N LYS A 525 0.59 12.55 25.36
CA LYS A 525 -0.79 12.36 24.89
C LYS A 525 -1.38 11.02 25.28
N ILE A 526 -0.61 9.93 25.13
CA ILE A 526 -1.04 8.58 25.52
C ILE A 526 -1.31 8.50 27.03
N ILE A 527 -0.41 9.04 27.84
CA ILE A 527 -0.54 9.03 29.31
C ILE A 527 -1.72 9.88 29.77
N GLU A 528 -1.93 11.07 29.18
CA GLU A 528 -3.06 11.95 29.46
C GLU A 528 -4.40 11.26 29.15
N GLU A 529 -4.50 10.57 28.01
CA GLU A 529 -5.70 9.81 27.65
C GLU A 529 -5.96 8.63 28.59
N ILE A 530 -4.91 7.93 29.04
CA ILE A 530 -5.01 6.86 30.02
C ILE A 530 -5.50 7.43 31.38
N GLN A 531 -4.97 8.57 31.81
CA GLN A 531 -5.39 9.25 33.05
C GLN A 531 -6.86 9.66 33.00
N GLN A 532 -7.32 10.25 31.89
CA GLN A 532 -8.73 10.58 31.69
C GLN A 532 -9.61 9.33 31.73
N GLY A 533 -9.13 8.21 31.16
CA GLY A 533 -9.84 6.94 31.25
C GLY A 533 -10.02 6.48 32.69
N LEU A 534 -8.96 6.52 33.50
CA LEU A 534 -9.03 6.15 34.94
C LEU A 534 -9.99 7.04 35.71
N GLU A 535 -10.03 8.35 35.46
CA GLU A 535 -11.00 9.27 36.07
C GLU A 535 -12.46 8.92 35.72
N GLN A 536 -12.68 8.32 34.55
CA GLN A 536 -14.00 7.87 34.05
C GLN A 536 -14.30 6.40 34.41
N ASN A 537 -13.45 5.74 35.20
CA ASN A 537 -13.51 4.29 35.48
C ASN A 537 -13.43 3.42 34.20
N GLU A 538 -12.72 3.89 33.17
CA GLU A 538 -12.51 3.20 31.90
C GLU A 538 -11.03 2.87 31.72
N ILE A 539 -10.69 1.57 31.52
CA ILE A 539 -9.31 1.16 31.21
C ILE A 539 -9.09 1.28 29.71
N ARG A 540 -8.25 2.23 29.28
CA ARG A 540 -7.91 2.48 27.88
C ARG A 540 -6.66 1.74 27.49
N LEU A 541 -6.83 0.60 26.80
CA LEU A 541 -5.74 -0.21 26.26
C LEU A 541 -5.37 0.22 24.82
N GLY A 542 -4.32 -0.37 24.25
CA GLY A 542 -3.83 -0.03 22.92
C GLY A 542 -4.89 0.08 21.83
N ASN A 543 -5.90 -0.80 21.83
CA ASN A 543 -6.98 -0.76 20.84
C ASN A 543 -7.84 0.50 20.89
N PHE A 544 -7.98 1.15 22.05
CA PHE A 544 -8.71 2.41 22.20
C PHE A 544 -8.10 3.54 21.37
N PHE A 545 -6.78 3.62 21.36
CA PHE A 545 -6.03 4.72 20.75
C PHE A 545 -6.08 4.76 19.22
N PHE A 546 -6.36 3.62 18.57
CA PHE A 546 -6.59 3.62 17.13
C PHE A 546 -7.84 4.41 16.73
N GLY A 547 -8.77 4.64 17.67
CA GLY A 547 -9.96 5.49 17.49
C GLY A 547 -9.67 7.00 17.49
N LEU A 548 -8.49 7.44 17.99
CA LEU A 548 -8.13 8.85 18.10
C LEU A 548 -7.62 9.46 16.78
N MET A 549 -7.35 8.64 15.76
CA MET A 549 -6.89 9.04 14.40
C MET A 549 -5.60 9.88 14.38
N ASP A 550 -4.72 9.70 15.36
CA ASP A 550 -3.39 10.28 15.39
C ASP A 550 -2.40 9.26 14.81
N GLU A 551 -1.69 9.62 13.72
CA GLU A 551 -0.78 8.71 13.01
C GLU A 551 0.42 8.30 13.87
N ASP A 552 0.99 9.24 14.65
CA ASP A 552 2.14 8.99 15.52
C ASP A 552 1.75 8.06 16.67
N ILE A 553 0.57 8.27 17.26
CA ILE A 553 0.02 7.39 18.30
C ILE A 553 -0.26 6.01 17.71
N SER A 554 -0.92 5.91 16.55
CA SER A 554 -1.25 4.63 15.90
C SER A 554 0.00 3.83 15.55
N GLY A 555 1.04 4.48 15.03
CA GLY A 555 2.33 3.88 14.74
C GLY A 555 2.97 3.28 15.99
N LYS A 556 3.00 4.05 17.09
CA LYS A 556 3.56 3.63 18.37
C LYS A 556 2.78 2.48 19.02
N ILE A 557 1.46 2.52 18.97
CA ILE A 557 0.60 1.42 19.45
C ILE A 557 0.88 0.13 18.67
N ALA A 558 1.01 0.23 17.36
CA ALA A 558 1.34 -0.92 16.52
C ALA A 558 2.73 -1.49 16.86
N ASP A 559 3.75 -0.65 17.12
CA ASP A 559 5.06 -1.08 17.60
C ASP A 559 4.97 -1.81 18.94
N ALA A 560 4.21 -1.29 19.87
CA ALA A 560 4.02 -1.90 21.18
C ALA A 560 3.29 -3.26 21.10
N LEU A 561 2.30 -3.40 20.20
CA LEU A 561 1.46 -4.58 20.13
C LEU A 561 1.97 -5.67 19.17
N VAL A 562 2.72 -5.36 18.11
CA VAL A 562 3.22 -6.33 17.13
C VAL A 562 4.62 -6.81 17.50
N GLU A 563 4.80 -8.10 17.71
CA GLU A 563 6.10 -8.70 17.93
C GLU A 563 6.79 -9.02 16.61
N ASN A 564 8.00 -8.49 16.42
CA ASN A 564 8.80 -8.66 15.20
C ASN A 564 9.33 -10.09 15.05
N TYR A 565 9.49 -10.81 16.17
CA TYR A 565 10.04 -12.16 16.22
C TYR A 565 9.15 -13.07 17.06
N GLU A 566 8.78 -14.22 16.50
CA GLU A 566 8.25 -15.32 17.30
C GLU A 566 9.41 -16.12 17.90
N THR A 567 9.34 -16.37 19.19
CA THR A 567 10.29 -17.29 19.83
C THR A 567 10.02 -18.70 19.31
N SER A 568 11.06 -19.37 18.80
CA SER A 568 10.97 -20.78 18.42
C SER A 568 10.44 -21.60 19.59
N ASP A 569 9.69 -22.68 19.30
CA ASP A 569 9.16 -23.58 20.32
C ASP A 569 10.31 -24.37 20.99
N TRP A 570 11.01 -23.70 21.90
CA TRP A 570 12.14 -24.25 22.66
C TRP A 570 11.73 -25.37 23.61
N LYS A 571 10.43 -25.52 23.92
CA LYS A 571 9.89 -26.64 24.71
C LYS A 571 10.19 -27.99 24.06
N LYS A 572 10.29 -28.06 22.72
CA LYS A 572 10.72 -29.26 21.99
C LYS A 572 12.14 -29.72 22.33
N PHE A 573 12.97 -28.78 22.81
CA PHE A 573 14.37 -29.03 23.22
C PHE A 573 14.55 -29.10 24.73
N ASN A 574 13.45 -29.18 25.52
CA ASN A 574 13.43 -29.11 26.97
C ASN A 574 14.05 -27.83 27.55
N ILE A 575 14.01 -26.74 26.77
CA ILE A 575 14.42 -25.42 27.23
C ILE A 575 13.15 -24.64 27.57
N TYR A 576 12.99 -24.29 28.85
CA TYR A 576 11.86 -23.54 29.38
C TYR A 576 12.32 -22.13 29.74
N PHE A 577 11.74 -21.12 29.16
CA PHE A 577 11.89 -19.73 29.58
C PHE A 577 10.51 -19.17 29.93
N ARG A 578 10.49 -18.25 30.89
CA ARG A 578 9.26 -17.56 31.28
C ARG A 578 8.98 -16.42 30.33
N THR A 579 7.75 -16.32 29.88
CA THR A 579 7.30 -15.19 29.05
C THR A 579 7.17 -13.92 29.89
N GLU A 580 7.13 -12.74 29.25
CA GLU A 580 6.97 -11.45 29.93
C GLU A 580 5.65 -11.43 30.75
N ASP A 581 4.57 -12.00 30.23
CA ASP A 581 3.27 -12.12 30.92
C ASP A 581 3.37 -12.97 32.21
N GLU A 582 4.16 -14.05 32.20
CA GLU A 582 4.36 -14.94 33.38
C GLU A 582 5.15 -14.27 34.51
N VAL A 583 5.96 -13.26 34.21
CA VAL A 583 6.79 -12.54 35.17
C VAL A 583 6.45 -11.05 35.26
N LEU A 584 5.26 -10.67 34.79
CA LEU A 584 4.81 -9.28 34.62
C LEU A 584 4.99 -8.44 35.88
N ASP A 585 4.66 -9.01 37.06
CA ASP A 585 4.82 -8.36 38.38
C ASP A 585 6.27 -7.87 38.61
N LYS A 586 7.23 -8.74 38.30
CA LYS A 586 8.65 -8.43 38.43
C LYS A 586 9.11 -7.42 37.39
N VAL A 587 8.63 -7.55 36.14
CA VAL A 587 8.99 -6.66 35.02
C VAL A 587 8.51 -5.23 35.29
N VAL A 588 7.25 -5.05 35.66
CA VAL A 588 6.70 -3.72 35.97
C VAL A 588 7.49 -3.04 37.10
N ARG A 589 7.73 -3.75 38.19
CA ARG A 589 8.52 -3.23 39.33
C ARG A 589 9.95 -2.86 38.93
N ASP A 590 10.62 -3.71 38.17
CA ASP A 590 12.02 -3.50 37.76
C ASP A 590 12.11 -2.26 36.83
N VAL A 591 11.21 -2.11 35.86
CA VAL A 591 11.20 -0.97 34.94
C VAL A 591 10.90 0.34 35.69
N ILE A 592 9.93 0.36 36.60
CA ILE A 592 9.63 1.54 37.44
C ILE A 592 10.87 1.92 38.27
N LEU A 593 11.52 0.98 38.93
CA LEU A 593 12.69 1.28 39.74
C LEU A 593 13.88 1.78 38.91
N ARG A 594 14.08 1.24 37.71
CA ARG A 594 15.11 1.73 36.78
C ARG A 594 14.78 3.13 36.26
N HIS A 595 13.53 3.39 35.94
CA HIS A 595 13.07 4.72 35.51
C HIS A 595 13.29 5.76 36.63
N LYS A 596 12.89 5.46 37.89
CA LYS A 596 13.15 6.31 39.06
C LYS A 596 14.66 6.58 39.23
N ARG A 597 15.49 5.56 39.06
CA ARG A 597 16.94 5.68 39.16
C ARG A 597 17.55 6.64 38.15
N GLU A 598 17.16 6.47 36.86
CA GLU A 598 17.65 7.33 35.78
C GLU A 598 17.14 8.76 35.92
N TYR A 599 15.89 8.93 36.39
CA TYR A 599 15.31 10.25 36.64
C TYR A 599 16.06 10.97 37.79
N VAL A 600 16.35 10.29 38.88
CA VAL A 600 17.20 10.84 39.98
C VAL A 600 18.60 11.22 39.49
N LEU A 601 19.19 10.42 38.59
CA LEU A 601 20.48 10.77 37.97
C LEU A 601 20.39 12.04 37.11
N LYS A 602 19.33 12.21 36.33
CA LYS A 602 19.06 13.44 35.57
C LYS A 602 18.98 14.65 36.53
N MET A 603 18.18 14.55 37.59
CA MET A 603 18.02 15.63 38.57
C MET A 603 19.38 16.02 39.22
N ILE A 604 20.21 15.02 39.60
CA ILE A 604 21.54 15.28 40.16
C ILE A 604 22.44 16.02 39.17
N GLU A 605 22.38 15.69 37.88
CA GLU A 605 23.17 16.37 36.85
C GLU A 605 22.68 17.80 36.59
N ASP A 606 21.38 18.00 36.53
CA ASP A 606 20.79 19.31 36.33
C ASP A 606 21.13 20.25 37.50
N LEU A 607 21.06 19.77 38.74
CA LEU A 607 21.52 20.51 39.91
C LEU A 607 23.04 20.78 39.86
N LYS A 608 23.86 19.86 39.37
CA LYS A 608 25.30 20.09 39.21
C LYS A 608 25.62 21.16 38.17
N LYS A 609 24.89 21.19 37.05
CA LYS A 609 25.07 22.23 36.03
C LYS A 609 24.67 23.60 36.55
N SER A 610 23.59 23.69 37.35
CA SER A 610 23.14 24.95 37.97
C SER A 610 24.03 25.45 39.11
N LEU A 611 24.88 24.58 39.71
CA LEU A 611 25.82 24.96 40.77
C LEU A 611 26.86 25.98 40.37
N ASP A 612 27.22 26.06 39.08
CA ASP A 612 28.21 27.02 38.58
C ASP A 612 27.61 28.43 38.37
N GLU A 613 26.28 28.53 38.35
CA GLU A 613 25.54 29.76 38.00
C GLU A 613 24.87 30.50 39.19
N THR A 614 24.85 29.89 40.43
CA THR A 614 24.06 30.39 41.57
C THR A 614 24.87 30.66 42.83
N GLU A 615 24.42 31.64 43.65
CA GLU A 615 25.03 31.94 44.97
C GLU A 615 24.58 30.98 46.10
N GLU A 616 23.48 30.22 45.92
CA GLU A 616 22.90 29.32 46.93
C GLU A 616 23.51 27.87 46.92
N LYS A 617 24.81 27.77 46.83
CA LYS A 617 25.51 26.47 46.65
C LYS A 617 25.28 25.47 47.81
N ALA A 618 25.08 25.93 49.03
CA ALA A 618 24.94 25.05 50.19
C ALA A 618 23.62 24.19 50.15
N GLU A 619 22.52 24.81 49.77
CA GLU A 619 21.23 24.15 49.70
C GLU A 619 21.16 23.10 48.54
N MET A 620 21.76 23.45 47.41
CA MET A 620 21.90 22.53 46.27
C MET A 620 22.80 21.31 46.59
N TYR A 621 23.86 21.51 47.33
CA TYR A 621 24.69 20.37 47.80
C TYR A 621 23.90 19.44 48.72
N GLU A 622 23.08 19.97 49.61
CA GLU A 622 22.24 19.14 50.47
C GLU A 622 21.20 18.35 49.66
N GLN A 623 20.60 18.93 48.67
CA GLN A 623 19.69 18.25 47.74
C GLN A 623 20.40 17.12 46.96
N ILE A 624 21.60 17.37 46.42
CA ILE A 624 22.40 16.36 45.73
C ILE A 624 22.73 15.18 46.67
N VAL A 625 23.06 15.44 47.93
CA VAL A 625 23.33 14.39 48.92
C VAL A 625 22.07 13.54 49.17
N ARG A 626 20.90 14.16 49.34
CA ARG A 626 19.61 13.47 49.54
C ARG A 626 19.25 12.60 48.33
N LEU A 627 19.42 13.12 47.09
CA LEU A 627 19.19 12.38 45.87
C LEU A 627 20.14 11.19 45.70
N ASN A 628 21.42 11.33 46.05
CA ASN A 628 22.37 10.21 46.06
C ASN A 628 22.01 9.13 47.08
N GLN A 629 21.48 9.50 48.26
CA GLN A 629 20.97 8.55 49.23
C GLN A 629 19.75 7.80 48.71
N LEU A 630 18.85 8.50 48.03
CA LEU A 630 17.66 7.90 47.39
C LEU A 630 18.09 6.92 46.30
N LYS A 631 19.01 7.32 45.42
CA LYS A 631 19.59 6.45 44.40
C LYS A 631 20.16 5.17 44.99
N SER A 632 20.96 5.27 46.10
CA SER A 632 21.54 4.10 46.76
C SER A 632 20.47 3.14 47.28
N LYS A 633 19.36 3.66 47.82
CA LYS A 633 18.21 2.83 48.24
C LYS A 633 17.51 2.14 47.05
N ILE A 634 17.39 2.81 45.90
CA ILE A 634 16.83 2.22 44.69
C ILE A 634 17.76 1.12 44.18
N ASP A 635 19.07 1.36 44.09
CA ASP A 635 20.07 0.37 43.68
C ASP A 635 20.03 -0.89 44.58
N GLN A 636 19.90 -0.74 45.89
CA GLN A 636 19.73 -1.87 46.80
C GLN A 636 18.46 -2.69 46.54
N LYS A 637 17.37 -2.05 46.16
CA LYS A 637 16.13 -2.73 45.78
C LYS A 637 16.28 -3.47 44.45
N LEU A 638 16.92 -2.87 43.44
CA LEU A 638 17.17 -3.47 42.13
C LEU A 638 18.06 -4.72 42.24
N PHE A 639 19.14 -4.69 43.02
CA PHE A 639 20.03 -5.85 43.22
C PHE A 639 19.40 -6.99 44.00
N ARG A 640 18.32 -6.77 44.77
CA ARG A 640 17.57 -7.81 45.46
C ARG A 640 16.51 -8.49 44.58
N ILE A 641 16.21 -7.94 43.45
CA ILE A 641 15.24 -8.48 42.50
C ILE A 641 15.90 -9.46 41.51
N LEU A 642 17.22 -9.40 41.36
CA LEU A 642 18.06 -10.34 40.63
C LEU A 642 18.38 -11.56 41.50
#